data_a6fe04ab42cf8ca1b1916d2cd22f10ff
#
_entry.id   a6fe04ab42cf8ca1b1916d2cd22f10ff
#
_cell.length_a   1.000
_cell.length_b   1.000
_cell.length_c   1.000
_cell.angle_alpha   90.00
_cell.angle_beta   90.00
_cell.angle_gamma   90.00
#
_symmetry.space_group_name_H-M   'P 1'
#
loop_
_entity.id
_entity.type
_entity.pdbx_description
1 polymer ?
#
loop_
_entity_poly.entity_id
_entity_poly.type
_entity_poly.pdbx_seq_one_letter_code
_entity_poly.pdbx_strand_id
1 'polypeptide(L)'
;MRRIPLFFAGFSMFFIAIAAQAQIQVAHIDPLIGTGGHGHTHPAATAPFGMVQLGPDTRKDGWDGCGGYHYTDSTLYGFSHTHLSGTGVSDYADILIRPLTGPDDLSETVGFDKASEVAEAGYYAVTLDNGIACAFTADSRVGLHHYAMPSREDGMAYFLLDLGYRDRSLQQEIALTQDASGASYLALQRISEGWAREQHLYASLHIENPHVKIISIRDISPGRYLLTLRMPHPEDRKEQTIVDPHTVIFAVSLSGVGSDGAEKNYQTWATPLSSRAQAWINPFLSTRTQCQKAWQSELDRAQVSGGTEAQKRIYATALYHAFIVPNLWSDVDGRYRGMDNRVHQDEEHTHYTVFSLWDTYRTAHPLYLMTQPARAMDFIHTMLDHFDQTGRLPVWELAANETNCMIGYHSVSVIADAIAKGYPVDIDRALKAMVATAEADVFGLPTYREQGYLSIQDASESVSKTLEYAYDDACIAWTAKTAGQDSLADHFWQRSQAWISLLDPETGLARPWDNGAFMERYEPREVNNNFTEANAWQYSFSPIHDLKRWKNMLIQSGHDLEAQLDALFAAPSATVGRDQADITGLIGQYAHGNEPSHHIAWLYAATAHPEKGHARVRQILETMYSDQPNGYQGNEDCGQMSAWYVMSSWGLYPLVPGEAQYALAAPIWDEVSLPALGPKGVYFTSQGSGAYLAQRATDDLRAESPPRSSYLPHADLIGHSSYVFSRAIAPNDAENTWTLYQNMHPFVDRRDLDLAPAPQIKVPRRFEESTTATILRDGHQAMEAETRSITESAIVTLKPKNGHASTAYTTKKPNDWSVAIVSGTPNPQYNPGDAALIDGVRGDVDWHKGEWFGAQGQDVTILVSPPRPKRLKAVNIEVTLLHDQRSWITYPKRVEMYLVKDNGEEWLAAWSDYPEIQDIPAEIMHWKTRYQANAPNWKRPKIAGVRFVFKNAGQLPSWHLGAGGETFIFLDEITIQE
;
A
#
# COMPACT_ATOMS: atom_id res chain seq x y z
N MET A 1 0.08 -46.96 -61.25
CA MET A 1 0.67 -47.90 -60.26
C MET A 1 1.33 -47.19 -59.19
N ARG A 2 1.10 -47.62 -57.90
CA ARG A 2 1.55 -47.18 -56.60
C ARG A 2 0.92 -45.93 -56.07
N ARG A 3 -0.08 -46.12 -55.21
CA ARG A 3 -0.66 -45.22 -54.25
C ARG A 3 0.37 -44.98 -53.15
N ILE A 4 0.60 -43.72 -52.74
CA ILE A 4 1.28 -43.30 -51.50
C ILE A 4 0.26 -42.50 -50.72
N PRO A 5 0.12 -42.69 -49.39
CA PRO A 5 -1.09 -42.32 -48.69
C PRO A 5 -1.06 -40.87 -48.15
N LEU A 6 -2.21 -40.24 -48.28
CA LEU A 6 -2.63 -39.06 -47.55
C LEU A 6 -2.78 -39.40 -46.03
N PHE A 7 -1.72 -39.30 -45.27
CA PHE A 7 -1.84 -39.50 -43.83
C PHE A 7 -1.19 -38.39 -42.97
N PHE A 8 -0.64 -37.30 -43.58
CA PHE A 8 0.02 -36.24 -42.85
C PHE A 8 -0.74 -34.91 -42.78
N ALA A 9 -1.87 -34.75 -43.44
CA ALA A 9 -2.66 -33.51 -43.42
C ALA A 9 -3.72 -33.46 -42.30
N GLY A 10 -4.05 -34.60 -41.67
CA GLY A 10 -5.09 -34.66 -40.66
C GLY A 10 -4.63 -34.26 -39.22
N PHE A 11 -3.35 -34.46 -38.93
CA PHE A 11 -2.82 -34.18 -37.57
C PHE A 11 -2.55 -32.72 -37.32
N SER A 12 -2.13 -31.94 -38.28
CA SER A 12 -1.87 -30.50 -38.16
C SER A 12 -3.15 -29.66 -38.08
N MET A 13 -4.26 -30.09 -38.71
CA MET A 13 -5.55 -29.40 -38.61
C MET A 13 -6.29 -29.70 -37.28
N PHE A 14 -6.03 -30.84 -36.66
CA PHE A 14 -6.62 -31.14 -35.35
C PHE A 14 -5.99 -30.34 -34.21
N PHE A 15 -4.68 -30.04 -34.28
CA PHE A 15 -4.00 -29.17 -33.30
C PHE A 15 -4.39 -27.70 -33.47
N ILE A 16 -4.64 -27.20 -34.69
CA ILE A 16 -5.08 -25.81 -34.94
C ILE A 16 -6.55 -25.61 -34.49
N ALA A 17 -7.39 -26.63 -34.59
CA ALA A 17 -8.79 -26.53 -34.16
C ALA A 17 -8.99 -26.62 -32.63
N ILE A 18 -8.10 -27.29 -31.91
CA ILE A 18 -8.11 -27.35 -30.43
C ILE A 18 -7.54 -26.05 -29.82
N ALA A 19 -6.55 -25.43 -30.47
CA ALA A 19 -6.01 -24.15 -30.02
C ALA A 19 -7.00 -22.96 -30.12
N ALA A 20 -8.04 -23.07 -30.97
CA ALA A 20 -9.00 -21.97 -31.15
C ALA A 20 -10.15 -21.93 -30.11
N GLN A 21 -10.28 -22.95 -29.26
CA GLN A 21 -11.43 -23.06 -28.32
C GLN A 21 -11.11 -22.75 -26.86
N ALA A 22 -9.91 -22.37 -26.49
CA ALA A 22 -9.50 -22.31 -25.07
C ALA A 22 -8.79 -21.00 -24.62
N GLN A 23 -8.60 -20.04 -25.49
CA GLN A 23 -7.87 -18.82 -25.15
C GLN A 23 -8.70 -17.86 -24.31
N ILE A 24 -8.05 -17.21 -23.31
CA ILE A 24 -8.63 -16.08 -22.55
C ILE A 24 -8.83 -14.91 -23.53
N GLN A 25 -10.04 -14.37 -23.51
CA GLN A 25 -10.47 -13.27 -24.38
C GLN A 25 -10.78 -12.03 -23.55
N VAL A 26 -10.65 -10.85 -24.16
CA VAL A 26 -11.02 -9.58 -23.52
C VAL A 26 -12.46 -9.58 -22.96
N ALA A 27 -13.36 -10.36 -23.57
CA ALA A 27 -14.73 -10.53 -23.09
C ALA A 27 -14.87 -11.29 -21.75
N HIS A 28 -13.79 -11.91 -21.24
CA HIS A 28 -13.78 -12.49 -19.90
C HIS A 28 -13.44 -11.47 -18.81
N ILE A 29 -12.92 -10.29 -19.17
CA ILE A 29 -12.65 -9.22 -18.20
C ILE A 29 -13.99 -8.65 -17.72
N ASP A 30 -14.18 -8.64 -16.40
CA ASP A 30 -15.32 -7.99 -15.74
C ASP A 30 -14.81 -6.96 -14.73
N PRO A 31 -14.71 -5.67 -15.11
CA PRO A 31 -14.20 -4.62 -14.21
C PRO A 31 -15.05 -4.36 -12.97
N LEU A 32 -16.23 -4.98 -12.84
CA LEU A 32 -17.05 -4.89 -11.64
C LEU A 32 -16.60 -5.83 -10.52
N ILE A 33 -15.78 -6.85 -10.79
CA ILE A 33 -15.19 -7.69 -9.75
C ILE A 33 -14.26 -6.84 -8.88
N GLY A 34 -14.46 -6.87 -7.55
CA GLY A 34 -13.70 -6.10 -6.58
C GLY A 34 -14.25 -4.68 -6.29
N THR A 35 -15.30 -4.24 -7.00
CA THR A 35 -15.92 -2.93 -6.77
C THR A 35 -16.94 -2.93 -5.65
N GLY A 36 -17.23 -4.08 -5.06
CA GLY A 36 -18.08 -4.26 -3.88
C GLY A 36 -17.31 -4.87 -2.73
N GLY A 37 -17.90 -4.89 -1.54
CA GLY A 37 -17.19 -5.31 -0.33
C GLY A 37 -16.01 -4.36 -0.06
N HIS A 38 -14.83 -4.91 0.18
CA HIS A 38 -13.61 -4.17 0.53
C HIS A 38 -12.51 -4.27 -0.55
N GLY A 39 -12.87 -4.58 -1.81
CA GLY A 39 -11.86 -4.71 -2.87
C GLY A 39 -11.31 -3.38 -3.38
N HIS A 40 -12.05 -2.29 -3.23
CA HIS A 40 -11.71 -0.91 -3.59
C HIS A 40 -11.26 -0.70 -5.04
N THR A 41 -11.60 -1.63 -5.94
CA THR A 41 -11.36 -1.45 -7.38
C THR A 41 -12.42 -0.54 -8.00
N HIS A 42 -12.21 -0.14 -9.24
CA HIS A 42 -13.12 0.76 -9.98
C HIS A 42 -13.46 0.21 -11.37
N PRO A 43 -14.66 0.50 -11.93
CA PRO A 43 -15.07 0.07 -13.26
C PRO A 43 -14.66 1.06 -14.36
N ALA A 44 -13.78 2.01 -14.07
CA ALA A 44 -13.40 3.08 -15.00
C ALA A 44 -12.79 2.53 -16.29
N ALA A 45 -13.11 3.18 -17.41
CA ALA A 45 -12.49 2.92 -18.70
C ALA A 45 -11.00 3.34 -18.65
N THR A 46 -10.10 2.37 -18.83
CA THR A 46 -8.65 2.62 -18.84
C THR A 46 -7.95 1.75 -19.89
N ALA A 47 -6.87 2.26 -20.46
CA ALA A 47 -5.93 1.48 -21.27
C ALA A 47 -4.93 0.74 -20.32
N PRO A 48 -4.26 -0.33 -20.77
CA PRO A 48 -3.23 -0.98 -19.97
C PRO A 48 -2.18 0.02 -19.48
N PHE A 49 -1.97 0.08 -18.15
CA PHE A 49 -1.06 1.00 -17.47
C PHE A 49 -1.27 2.49 -17.85
N GLY A 50 -2.50 2.87 -18.23
CA GLY A 50 -2.81 4.20 -18.74
C GLY A 50 -2.72 5.29 -17.68
N MET A 51 -2.49 6.55 -18.12
CA MET A 51 -2.58 7.76 -17.28
C MET A 51 -4.04 8.08 -16.92
N VAL A 52 -5.00 7.63 -17.73
CA VAL A 52 -6.42 7.93 -17.61
C VAL A 52 -7.18 6.73 -17.08
N GLN A 53 -7.95 6.93 -16.01
CA GLN A 53 -8.98 6.03 -15.50
C GLN A 53 -10.30 6.81 -15.45
N LEU A 54 -11.04 6.80 -16.58
CA LEU A 54 -12.25 7.60 -16.75
C LEU A 54 -13.49 6.82 -16.32
N GLY A 55 -14.09 7.17 -15.20
CA GLY A 55 -15.19 6.41 -14.64
C GLY A 55 -16.09 7.16 -13.67
N PRO A 56 -17.12 6.47 -13.14
CA PRO A 56 -18.10 7.04 -12.23
C PRO A 56 -17.55 7.21 -10.81
N ASP A 57 -17.91 8.32 -10.17
CA ASP A 57 -17.70 8.59 -8.76
C ASP A 57 -19.03 8.50 -8.02
N THR A 58 -19.20 7.44 -7.21
CA THR A 58 -20.43 7.20 -6.44
C THR A 58 -20.26 7.49 -4.95
N ARG A 59 -19.01 7.49 -4.45
CA ARG A 59 -18.71 7.63 -3.03
C ARG A 59 -17.44 8.46 -2.83
N LYS A 60 -17.47 9.47 -1.96
CA LYS A 60 -16.28 10.29 -1.62
C LYS A 60 -15.73 10.02 -0.23
N ASP A 61 -16.52 9.46 0.66
CA ASP A 61 -16.17 9.29 2.06
C ASP A 61 -16.27 7.82 2.50
N GLY A 62 -15.60 7.48 3.59
CA GLY A 62 -15.63 6.17 4.22
C GLY A 62 -14.64 5.18 3.60
N TRP A 63 -14.41 4.08 4.33
CA TRP A 63 -13.45 3.04 3.96
C TRP A 63 -13.67 2.51 2.53
N ASP A 64 -14.89 2.12 2.20
CA ASP A 64 -15.21 1.57 0.88
C ASP A 64 -15.36 2.63 -0.23
N GLY A 65 -15.01 3.88 0.06
CA GLY A 65 -15.01 4.99 -0.91
C GLY A 65 -13.65 5.25 -1.57
N CYS A 66 -12.60 4.51 -1.20
CA CYS A 66 -11.22 4.78 -1.64
C CYS A 66 -11.07 4.81 -3.16
N GLY A 67 -11.63 3.85 -3.89
CA GLY A 67 -11.61 3.80 -5.36
C GLY A 67 -12.58 4.77 -6.05
N GLY A 68 -13.34 5.60 -5.32
CA GLY A 68 -14.34 6.54 -5.87
C GLY A 68 -15.68 5.91 -6.23
N TYR A 69 -15.74 4.61 -6.45
CA TYR A 69 -16.96 3.86 -6.82
C TYR A 69 -17.19 2.70 -5.86
N HIS A 70 -18.47 2.45 -5.55
CA HIS A 70 -18.87 1.20 -4.89
C HIS A 70 -20.12 0.60 -5.53
N TYR A 71 -20.08 -0.72 -5.79
CA TYR A 71 -21.13 -1.44 -6.54
C TYR A 71 -22.54 -1.29 -5.98
N THR A 72 -22.71 -1.13 -4.65
CA THR A 72 -24.03 -1.02 -4.02
C THR A 72 -24.69 0.35 -4.17
N ASP A 73 -23.97 1.34 -4.66
CA ASP A 73 -24.47 2.71 -4.79
C ASP A 73 -25.41 2.84 -6.00
N SER A 74 -26.39 3.75 -5.90
CA SER A 74 -27.38 4.07 -6.96
C SER A 74 -27.41 5.54 -7.34
N THR A 75 -26.47 6.33 -6.78
CA THR A 75 -26.28 7.74 -7.12
C THR A 75 -24.82 7.99 -7.40
N LEU A 76 -24.52 8.98 -8.26
CA LEU A 76 -23.14 9.38 -8.56
C LEU A 76 -23.01 10.92 -8.54
N TYR A 77 -21.79 11.38 -8.23
CA TYR A 77 -21.40 12.79 -8.28
C TYR A 77 -21.09 13.24 -9.70
N GLY A 78 -20.51 12.39 -10.51
CA GLY A 78 -20.08 12.61 -11.89
C GLY A 78 -19.12 11.54 -12.36
N PHE A 79 -18.26 11.92 -13.30
CA PHE A 79 -17.26 11.04 -13.90
C PHE A 79 -15.91 11.75 -13.89
N SER A 80 -14.94 11.22 -13.12
CA SER A 80 -13.59 11.76 -13.03
C SER A 80 -12.61 10.99 -13.92
N HIS A 81 -11.40 11.53 -14.08
CA HIS A 81 -10.41 11.03 -15.04
C HIS A 81 -9.29 10.21 -14.41
N THR A 82 -9.21 10.19 -13.09
CA THR A 82 -8.19 9.45 -12.33
C THR A 82 -8.84 8.70 -11.19
N HIS A 83 -8.46 7.44 -10.99
CA HIS A 83 -8.90 6.60 -9.88
C HIS A 83 -7.75 5.72 -9.39
N LEU A 84 -7.58 5.59 -8.08
CA LEU A 84 -6.71 4.57 -7.49
C LEU A 84 -7.44 3.22 -7.49
N SER A 85 -6.70 2.14 -7.74
CA SER A 85 -7.25 0.79 -7.78
C SER A 85 -6.80 -0.02 -6.56
N GLY A 86 -7.76 -0.40 -5.73
CA GLY A 86 -7.56 -1.33 -4.63
C GLY A 86 -6.91 -0.75 -3.38
N THR A 87 -6.71 0.56 -3.27
CA THR A 87 -6.00 1.17 -2.14
C THR A 87 -6.89 1.34 -0.91
N GLY A 88 -6.30 1.27 0.29
CA GLY A 88 -6.97 1.57 1.57
C GLY A 88 -7.06 3.06 1.89
N VAL A 89 -6.47 3.94 1.09
CA VAL A 89 -6.53 5.40 1.22
C VAL A 89 -7.04 6.00 -0.07
N SER A 90 -7.89 7.03 0.05
CA SER A 90 -8.46 7.73 -1.08
C SER A 90 -7.57 8.89 -1.52
N ASP A 91 -7.37 8.99 -2.83
CA ASP A 91 -6.79 10.15 -3.51
C ASP A 91 -7.28 10.16 -4.96
N TYR A 92 -6.86 11.11 -5.78
CA TYR A 92 -7.28 11.23 -7.17
C TYR A 92 -8.75 11.70 -7.33
N ALA A 93 -9.50 11.13 -8.28
CA ALA A 93 -10.81 11.59 -8.72
C ALA A 93 -10.78 13.02 -9.31
N ASP A 94 -9.77 13.27 -10.12
CA ASP A 94 -9.50 14.58 -10.69
C ASP A 94 -10.42 14.91 -11.85
N ILE A 95 -10.79 16.20 -11.95
CA ILE A 95 -11.50 16.78 -13.08
C ILE A 95 -12.81 16.02 -13.34
N LEU A 96 -13.77 16.19 -12.42
CA LEU A 96 -15.07 15.55 -12.52
C LEU A 96 -15.97 16.31 -13.51
N ILE A 97 -16.60 15.56 -14.43
CA ILE A 97 -17.57 16.07 -15.39
C ILE A 97 -18.91 15.38 -15.17
N ARG A 98 -19.99 16.18 -15.08
CA ARG A 98 -21.37 15.64 -15.03
C ARG A 98 -22.28 16.36 -16.01
N PRO A 99 -23.03 15.62 -16.88
CA PRO A 99 -24.08 16.21 -17.71
C PRO A 99 -25.30 16.62 -16.88
N LEU A 100 -25.90 17.76 -17.20
CA LEU A 100 -27.00 18.37 -16.48
C LEU A 100 -28.24 18.47 -17.37
N THR A 101 -29.44 18.44 -16.77
CA THR A 101 -30.72 18.66 -17.47
C THR A 101 -30.98 20.14 -17.77
N GLY A 102 -30.30 21.06 -17.10
CA GLY A 102 -30.42 22.49 -17.29
C GLY A 102 -29.46 23.30 -16.47
N PRO A 103 -29.39 24.64 -16.64
CA PRO A 103 -28.45 25.50 -15.97
C PRO A 103 -28.66 25.62 -14.45
N ASP A 104 -29.84 25.24 -13.98
CA ASP A 104 -30.22 25.28 -12.55
C ASP A 104 -30.20 23.90 -11.88
N ASP A 105 -29.79 22.84 -12.60
CA ASP A 105 -29.62 21.49 -12.08
C ASP A 105 -28.29 21.38 -11.39
N LEU A 106 -28.19 21.95 -10.18
CA LEU A 106 -26.98 21.99 -9.36
C LEU A 106 -27.04 21.04 -8.16
N SER A 107 -27.87 19.98 -8.24
CA SER A 107 -27.89 18.88 -7.26
C SER A 107 -26.47 18.34 -7.04
N GLU A 108 -26.16 17.84 -5.84
CA GLU A 108 -24.84 17.29 -5.55
C GLU A 108 -24.60 15.96 -6.29
N THR A 109 -25.63 15.12 -6.34
CA THR A 109 -25.60 13.82 -7.01
C THR A 109 -26.76 13.63 -7.95
N VAL A 110 -26.68 12.63 -8.81
CA VAL A 110 -27.76 12.18 -9.68
C VAL A 110 -27.92 10.66 -9.56
N GLY A 111 -29.16 10.18 -9.58
CA GLY A 111 -29.44 8.73 -9.62
C GLY A 111 -29.09 8.12 -10.98
N PHE A 112 -28.89 6.82 -11.01
CA PHE A 112 -28.66 6.07 -12.23
C PHE A 112 -29.32 4.69 -12.23
N ASP A 113 -29.68 4.21 -13.41
CA ASP A 113 -30.27 2.88 -13.59
C ASP A 113 -29.16 1.83 -13.56
N LYS A 114 -29.05 1.13 -12.44
CA LYS A 114 -28.08 0.05 -12.22
C LYS A 114 -28.18 -1.06 -13.27
N ALA A 115 -29.38 -1.31 -13.82
CA ALA A 115 -29.57 -2.31 -14.86
C ALA A 115 -29.01 -1.88 -16.23
N SER A 116 -28.76 -0.58 -16.43
CA SER A 116 -28.15 -0.03 -17.64
C SER A 116 -26.62 0.02 -17.58
N GLU A 117 -26.04 -0.29 -16.41
CA GLU A 117 -24.60 -0.23 -16.21
C GLU A 117 -23.88 -1.33 -17.02
N VAL A 118 -22.86 -0.94 -17.76
CA VAL A 118 -22.01 -1.81 -18.54
C VAL A 118 -20.56 -1.45 -18.28
N ALA A 119 -19.76 -2.40 -17.79
CA ALA A 119 -18.33 -2.26 -17.63
C ALA A 119 -17.61 -3.36 -18.43
N GLU A 120 -16.69 -2.97 -19.29
CA GLU A 120 -15.84 -3.84 -20.09
C GLU A 120 -14.40 -3.29 -20.08
N ALA A 121 -13.42 -4.08 -20.45
CA ALA A 121 -12.06 -3.58 -20.59
C ALA A 121 -11.99 -2.34 -21.50
N GLY A 122 -11.58 -1.20 -20.92
CA GLY A 122 -11.49 0.09 -21.62
C GLY A 122 -12.82 0.72 -22.00
N TYR A 123 -13.93 0.31 -21.35
CA TYR A 123 -15.25 0.87 -21.62
C TYR A 123 -16.13 0.83 -20.38
N TYR A 124 -16.84 1.95 -20.12
CA TYR A 124 -17.91 2.05 -19.12
C TYR A 124 -19.10 2.80 -19.69
N ALA A 125 -20.32 2.38 -19.38
CA ALA A 125 -21.53 3.10 -19.76
C ALA A 125 -22.65 2.94 -18.73
N VAL A 126 -23.49 3.98 -18.63
CA VAL A 126 -24.64 4.03 -17.72
C VAL A 126 -25.70 5.03 -18.20
N THR A 127 -26.96 4.80 -17.88
CA THR A 127 -28.04 5.76 -18.10
C THR A 127 -28.43 6.39 -16.77
N LEU A 128 -28.38 7.73 -16.72
CA LEU A 128 -28.79 8.50 -15.55
C LEU A 128 -30.30 8.55 -15.45
N ASP A 129 -30.87 8.71 -14.24
CA ASP A 129 -32.30 8.81 -14.00
C ASP A 129 -32.96 10.01 -14.72
N ASN A 130 -32.16 11.00 -15.06
CA ASN A 130 -32.59 12.14 -15.87
C ASN A 130 -32.66 11.86 -17.39
N GLY A 131 -32.39 10.61 -17.81
CA GLY A 131 -32.49 10.13 -19.19
C GLY A 131 -31.27 10.38 -20.05
N ILE A 132 -30.17 10.90 -19.50
CA ILE A 132 -28.92 11.09 -20.24
C ILE A 132 -28.14 9.76 -20.23
N ALA A 133 -27.85 9.23 -21.45
CA ALA A 133 -26.98 8.07 -21.56
C ALA A 133 -25.51 8.53 -21.69
N CYS A 134 -24.66 7.95 -20.82
CA CYS A 134 -23.24 8.26 -20.70
C CYS A 134 -22.43 7.04 -21.09
N ALA A 135 -21.40 7.21 -21.91
CA ALA A 135 -20.43 6.16 -22.22
C ALA A 135 -19.01 6.72 -22.26
N PHE A 136 -18.04 5.91 -21.86
CA PHE A 136 -16.65 6.31 -21.71
C PHE A 136 -15.71 5.27 -22.29
N THR A 137 -14.60 5.73 -22.84
CA THR A 137 -13.47 4.88 -23.25
C THR A 137 -12.17 5.66 -23.10
N ALA A 138 -11.03 4.99 -23.13
CA ALA A 138 -9.73 5.64 -22.95
C ALA A 138 -8.68 5.14 -23.94
N ASP A 139 -7.78 6.02 -24.30
CA ASP A 139 -6.40 5.76 -24.73
C ASP A 139 -5.46 5.96 -23.54
N SER A 140 -4.16 5.72 -23.72
CA SER A 140 -3.18 5.80 -22.64
C SER A 140 -3.15 7.16 -21.92
N ARG A 141 -3.44 8.27 -22.63
CA ARG A 141 -3.38 9.65 -22.10
C ARG A 141 -4.64 10.47 -22.37
N VAL A 142 -5.64 9.89 -23.04
CA VAL A 142 -6.84 10.61 -23.46
C VAL A 142 -8.09 9.82 -23.09
N GLY A 143 -8.97 10.42 -22.29
CA GLY A 143 -10.29 9.89 -21.98
C GLY A 143 -11.35 10.46 -22.93
N LEU A 144 -12.25 9.62 -23.40
CA LEU A 144 -13.35 10.03 -24.27
C LEU A 144 -14.69 9.83 -23.58
N HIS A 145 -15.47 10.89 -23.57
CA HIS A 145 -16.85 10.89 -23.10
C HIS A 145 -17.80 10.91 -24.30
N HIS A 146 -18.87 10.17 -24.22
CA HIS A 146 -19.96 10.18 -25.17
C HIS A 146 -21.28 10.33 -24.40
N TYR A 147 -21.96 11.46 -24.62
CA TYR A 147 -23.22 11.78 -23.97
C TYR A 147 -24.34 11.87 -25.01
N ALA A 148 -25.39 11.06 -24.85
CA ALA A 148 -26.63 11.21 -25.61
C ALA A 148 -27.54 12.16 -24.82
N MET A 149 -27.64 13.43 -25.27
CA MET A 149 -28.39 14.49 -24.58
C MET A 149 -29.84 14.47 -25.02
N PRO A 150 -30.82 14.67 -24.11
CA PRO A 150 -32.21 14.86 -24.49
C PRO A 150 -32.37 16.13 -25.32
N SER A 151 -33.31 16.11 -26.29
CA SER A 151 -33.63 17.29 -27.07
C SER A 151 -34.26 18.37 -26.19
N ARG A 152 -33.79 19.60 -26.33
CA ARG A 152 -34.26 20.78 -25.58
C ARG A 152 -34.73 21.88 -26.52
N GLU A 153 -35.76 22.63 -26.10
CA GLU A 153 -36.27 23.74 -26.89
C GLU A 153 -35.26 24.87 -27.07
N ASP A 154 -34.36 25.08 -26.08
CA ASP A 154 -33.31 26.10 -26.14
C ASP A 154 -32.09 25.72 -27.00
N GLY A 155 -32.04 24.47 -27.49
CA GLY A 155 -30.93 23.93 -28.28
C GLY A 155 -29.59 23.89 -27.54
N MET A 156 -29.60 23.87 -26.21
CA MET A 156 -28.39 23.89 -25.38
C MET A 156 -28.17 22.56 -24.67
N ALA A 157 -26.90 22.25 -24.38
CA ALA A 157 -26.47 21.21 -23.47
C ALA A 157 -25.64 21.82 -22.33
N TYR A 158 -25.78 21.26 -21.14
CA TYR A 158 -25.17 21.78 -19.92
C TYR A 158 -24.33 20.72 -19.22
N PHE A 159 -23.17 21.15 -18.71
CA PHE A 159 -22.25 20.27 -17.97
C PHE A 159 -21.70 20.99 -16.73
N LEU A 160 -21.61 20.28 -15.62
CA LEU A 160 -20.83 20.67 -14.48
C LEU A 160 -19.39 20.21 -14.74
N LEU A 161 -18.43 21.14 -14.61
CA LEU A 161 -17.01 20.83 -14.48
C LEU A 161 -16.64 21.12 -13.03
N ASP A 162 -16.14 20.11 -12.30
CA ASP A 162 -15.77 20.25 -10.89
C ASP A 162 -14.29 19.88 -10.70
N LEU A 163 -13.45 20.90 -10.49
CA LEU A 163 -12.03 20.79 -10.21
C LEU A 163 -11.73 20.75 -8.71
N GLY A 164 -12.77 20.87 -7.87
CA GLY A 164 -12.67 20.83 -6.41
C GLY A 164 -13.41 19.63 -5.79
N TYR A 165 -13.72 18.62 -6.60
CA TYR A 165 -14.62 17.52 -6.20
C TYR A 165 -14.10 16.70 -5.01
N ARG A 166 -12.86 16.30 -5.01
CA ARG A 166 -12.23 15.49 -3.96
C ARG A 166 -10.90 16.13 -3.59
N ASP A 167 -10.37 15.84 -2.44
CA ASP A 167 -9.14 16.37 -1.89
C ASP A 167 -9.14 17.91 -1.71
N ARG A 168 -8.19 18.42 -0.99
CA ARG A 168 -8.04 19.86 -0.81
C ARG A 168 -7.41 20.49 -2.04
N SER A 169 -8.20 21.24 -2.81
CA SER A 169 -7.68 21.93 -3.96
C SER A 169 -6.87 23.16 -3.56
N LEU A 170 -5.62 23.23 -3.99
CA LEU A 170 -4.69 24.34 -3.75
C LEU A 170 -4.78 25.39 -4.85
N GLN A 171 -4.95 24.95 -6.11
CA GLN A 171 -5.10 25.82 -7.26
C GLN A 171 -6.02 25.19 -8.30
N GLN A 172 -6.90 25.99 -8.88
CA GLN A 172 -7.82 25.59 -9.93
C GLN A 172 -7.90 26.68 -10.98
N GLU A 173 -7.71 26.31 -12.24
CA GLU A 173 -7.84 27.23 -13.35
C GLU A 173 -8.57 26.59 -14.53
N ILE A 174 -9.37 27.38 -15.22
CA ILE A 174 -10.00 27.03 -16.49
C ILE A 174 -9.85 28.20 -17.48
N ALA A 175 -9.36 27.89 -18.67
CA ALA A 175 -9.17 28.88 -19.72
C ALA A 175 -9.70 28.36 -21.05
N LEU A 176 -10.47 29.19 -21.76
CA LEU A 176 -10.82 28.95 -23.16
C LEU A 176 -9.66 29.38 -24.04
N THR A 177 -9.09 28.42 -24.75
CA THR A 177 -7.87 28.57 -25.56
C THR A 177 -8.13 28.13 -27.01
N GLN A 178 -7.23 28.44 -27.93
CA GLN A 178 -7.26 27.97 -29.30
C GLN A 178 -5.98 27.21 -29.64
N ASP A 179 -6.14 26.13 -30.39
CA ASP A 179 -5.03 25.38 -30.94
C ASP A 179 -4.43 26.10 -32.18
N ALA A 180 -3.39 25.54 -32.76
CA ALA A 180 -2.73 26.09 -33.95
C ALA A 180 -3.64 26.14 -35.20
N SER A 181 -4.72 25.39 -35.25
CA SER A 181 -5.74 25.40 -36.31
C SER A 181 -6.82 26.48 -36.08
N GLY A 182 -6.87 27.08 -34.88
CA GLY A 182 -7.90 28.00 -34.44
C GLY A 182 -9.11 27.30 -33.81
N ALA A 183 -9.07 25.98 -33.58
CA ALA A 183 -10.12 25.28 -32.86
C ALA A 183 -10.04 25.59 -31.35
N SER A 184 -11.21 25.84 -30.75
CA SER A 184 -11.29 26.17 -29.32
C SER A 184 -11.34 24.94 -28.43
N TYR A 185 -10.59 24.96 -27.34
CA TYR A 185 -10.58 23.93 -26.28
C TYR A 185 -10.50 24.59 -24.90
N LEU A 186 -10.75 23.79 -23.85
CA LEU A 186 -10.58 24.21 -22.48
C LEU A 186 -9.26 23.66 -21.93
N ALA A 187 -8.37 24.55 -21.51
CA ALA A 187 -7.23 24.21 -20.70
C ALA A 187 -7.64 24.23 -19.23
N LEU A 188 -7.42 23.13 -18.53
CA LEU A 188 -7.80 22.90 -17.13
C LEU A 188 -6.52 22.68 -16.32
N GLN A 189 -6.48 23.22 -15.10
CA GLN A 189 -5.42 22.97 -14.14
C GLN A 189 -6.03 22.69 -12.78
N ARG A 190 -5.53 21.67 -12.11
CA ARG A 190 -5.79 21.34 -10.73
C ARG A 190 -4.50 21.04 -10.02
N ILE A 191 -4.22 21.73 -8.92
CA ILE A 191 -3.20 21.37 -7.94
C ILE A 191 -3.94 21.07 -6.65
N SER A 192 -3.69 19.91 -6.07
CA SER A 192 -4.40 19.42 -4.90
C SER A 192 -3.46 18.85 -3.86
N GLU A 193 -3.95 18.79 -2.62
CA GLU A 193 -3.33 18.15 -1.48
C GLU A 193 -4.31 17.11 -0.92
N GLY A 194 -3.86 15.90 -0.87
CA GLY A 194 -4.51 14.75 -0.28
C GLY A 194 -3.46 13.86 0.37
N TRP A 195 -3.45 12.61 0.03
CA TRP A 195 -2.36 11.69 0.35
C TRP A 195 -1.07 12.09 -0.37
N ALA A 196 -1.14 12.42 -1.68
CA ALA A 196 -0.12 13.21 -2.34
C ALA A 196 -0.14 14.65 -1.80
N ARG A 197 1.02 15.16 -1.33
CA ARG A 197 1.10 16.49 -0.69
C ARG A 197 0.87 17.65 -1.65
N GLU A 198 1.28 17.48 -2.91
CA GLU A 198 1.16 18.50 -3.96
C GLU A 198 1.06 17.78 -5.31
N GLN A 199 -0.16 17.34 -5.67
CA GLN A 199 -0.44 16.73 -6.96
C GLN A 199 -0.69 17.81 -8.01
N HIS A 200 0.02 17.74 -9.13
CA HIS A 200 -0.18 18.61 -10.28
C HIS A 200 -0.85 17.84 -11.41
N LEU A 201 -2.02 18.29 -11.83
CA LEU A 201 -2.69 17.74 -12.99
C LEU A 201 -3.20 18.85 -13.92
N TYR A 202 -2.91 18.70 -15.18
CA TYR A 202 -3.34 19.57 -16.27
C TYR A 202 -4.13 18.76 -17.27
N ALA A 203 -5.15 19.37 -17.87
CA ALA A 203 -5.91 18.71 -18.92
C ALA A 203 -6.26 19.66 -20.08
N SER A 204 -6.47 19.06 -21.25
CA SER A 204 -6.96 19.71 -22.43
C SER A 204 -8.27 19.04 -22.86
N LEU A 205 -9.40 19.76 -22.75
CA LEU A 205 -10.72 19.26 -23.09
C LEU A 205 -11.16 19.79 -24.46
N HIS A 206 -11.31 18.90 -25.41
CA HIS A 206 -11.75 19.15 -26.78
C HIS A 206 -13.16 18.62 -27.02
N ILE A 207 -13.89 19.26 -27.93
CA ILE A 207 -15.21 18.83 -28.39
C ILE A 207 -15.06 18.23 -29.79
N GLU A 208 -15.23 16.92 -29.88
CA GLU A 208 -14.99 16.17 -31.13
C GLU A 208 -16.13 16.32 -32.16
N ASN A 209 -17.27 16.84 -31.75
CA ASN A 209 -18.38 17.17 -32.68
C ASN A 209 -18.20 18.61 -33.19
N PRO A 210 -17.84 18.84 -34.46
CA PRO A 210 -17.52 20.17 -34.98
C PRO A 210 -18.73 21.12 -35.04
N HIS A 211 -19.94 20.59 -34.88
CA HIS A 211 -21.21 21.39 -34.89
C HIS A 211 -21.64 21.83 -33.48
N VAL A 212 -21.01 21.26 -32.42
CA VAL A 212 -21.22 21.69 -31.05
C VAL A 212 -20.29 22.86 -30.73
N LYS A 213 -20.77 23.91 -30.09
CA LYS A 213 -19.98 25.11 -29.80
C LYS A 213 -20.08 25.51 -28.33
N ILE A 214 -18.95 25.88 -27.74
CA ILE A 214 -18.91 26.50 -26.42
C ILE A 214 -19.55 27.87 -26.48
N ILE A 215 -20.57 28.09 -25.65
CA ILE A 215 -21.28 29.38 -25.54
C ILE A 215 -20.79 30.19 -24.35
N SER A 216 -20.65 29.54 -23.21
CA SER A 216 -20.14 30.16 -21.97
C SER A 216 -19.60 29.15 -20.99
N ILE A 217 -18.72 29.66 -20.14
CA ILE A 217 -18.25 29.01 -18.93
C ILE A 217 -18.57 29.99 -17.81
N ARG A 218 -19.31 29.53 -16.81
CA ARG A 218 -19.74 30.37 -15.69
C ARG A 218 -19.34 29.76 -14.37
N ASP A 219 -18.70 30.54 -13.51
CA ASP A 219 -18.40 30.14 -12.15
C ASP A 219 -19.69 29.92 -11.36
N ILE A 220 -19.76 28.76 -10.67
CA ILE A 220 -20.85 28.43 -9.74
C ILE A 220 -20.35 28.66 -8.30
N SER A 221 -19.19 28.13 -7.98
CA SER A 221 -18.47 28.27 -6.71
C SER A 221 -16.99 27.98 -6.96
N PRO A 222 -16.09 28.20 -5.99
CA PRO A 222 -14.69 27.85 -6.19
C PRO A 222 -14.49 26.45 -6.74
N GLY A 223 -13.78 26.34 -7.87
CA GLY A 223 -13.51 25.09 -8.58
C GLY A 223 -14.67 24.47 -9.36
N ARG A 224 -15.88 25.03 -9.29
CA ARG A 224 -17.06 24.48 -9.97
C ARG A 224 -17.58 25.44 -11.04
N TYR A 225 -17.73 24.93 -12.25
CA TYR A 225 -18.07 25.71 -13.43
C TYR A 225 -19.24 25.08 -14.18
N LEU A 226 -20.13 25.93 -14.70
CA LEU A 226 -21.20 25.55 -15.63
C LEU A 226 -20.70 25.78 -17.06
N LEU A 227 -20.51 24.71 -17.79
CA LEU A 227 -20.23 24.75 -19.23
C LEU A 227 -21.53 24.68 -19.98
N THR A 228 -21.78 25.67 -20.86
CA THR A 228 -22.94 25.72 -21.75
C THR A 228 -22.51 25.55 -23.19
N LEU A 229 -23.10 24.56 -23.86
CA LEU A 229 -22.84 24.24 -25.25
C LEU A 229 -24.07 24.47 -26.09
N ARG A 230 -23.90 24.96 -27.33
CA ARG A 230 -24.95 24.98 -28.35
C ARG A 230 -24.88 23.71 -29.17
N MET A 231 -25.99 23.00 -29.20
CA MET A 231 -26.20 21.82 -30.05
C MET A 231 -26.52 22.23 -31.51
N PRO A 232 -26.18 21.37 -32.49
CA PRO A 232 -26.45 21.65 -33.90
C PRO A 232 -27.97 21.76 -34.16
N HIS A 233 -28.39 22.77 -34.92
CA HIS A 233 -29.79 22.93 -35.29
C HIS A 233 -30.18 21.96 -36.41
N PRO A 234 -31.38 21.39 -36.47
CA PRO A 234 -31.85 20.51 -37.54
C PRO A 234 -31.69 21.09 -38.96
N GLU A 235 -31.70 22.41 -39.11
CA GLU A 235 -31.54 23.11 -40.40
C GLU A 235 -30.07 23.24 -40.84
N ASP A 236 -29.08 23.03 -39.94
CA ASP A 236 -27.64 23.05 -40.27
C ASP A 236 -27.18 21.80 -41.05
N ARG A 237 -28.11 20.86 -41.31
CA ARG A 237 -27.88 19.57 -41.98
C ARG A 237 -27.71 19.70 -43.50
N LYS A 238 -26.77 20.46 -44.00
CA LYS A 238 -26.50 20.54 -45.45
C LYS A 238 -25.63 19.41 -46.04
N GLU A 239 -25.06 18.58 -45.20
CA GLU A 239 -24.27 17.40 -45.63
C GLU A 239 -24.53 16.21 -44.70
N GLN A 240 -24.40 14.98 -45.28
CA GLN A 240 -24.60 13.70 -44.56
C GLN A 240 -23.54 13.55 -43.43
N THR A 241 -23.74 14.24 -42.33
CA THR A 241 -22.92 14.02 -41.12
C THR A 241 -23.44 12.77 -40.39
N ILE A 242 -22.55 11.82 -40.16
CA ILE A 242 -22.81 10.54 -39.50
C ILE A 242 -23.04 10.69 -38.00
N VAL A 243 -22.89 11.89 -37.41
CA VAL A 243 -23.02 12.16 -35.97
C VAL A 243 -24.47 12.47 -35.64
N ASP A 244 -24.99 11.76 -34.63
CA ASP A 244 -26.31 12.11 -34.06
C ASP A 244 -26.25 13.54 -33.48
N PRO A 245 -27.19 14.43 -33.90
CA PRO A 245 -27.20 15.82 -33.47
C PRO A 245 -27.42 16.01 -31.98
N HIS A 246 -27.85 14.97 -31.26
CA HIS A 246 -28.03 14.98 -29.82
C HIS A 246 -26.82 14.48 -29.04
N THR A 247 -25.68 14.20 -29.73
CA THR A 247 -24.50 13.64 -29.11
C THR A 247 -23.42 14.70 -28.86
N VAL A 248 -22.89 14.72 -27.63
CA VAL A 248 -21.67 15.45 -27.25
C VAL A 248 -20.56 14.45 -27.02
N ILE A 249 -19.41 14.63 -27.69
CA ILE A 249 -18.20 13.84 -27.46
C ILE A 249 -17.11 14.79 -26.94
N PHE A 250 -16.60 14.53 -25.75
CA PHE A 250 -15.39 15.18 -25.24
C PHE A 250 -14.21 14.23 -25.41
N ALA A 251 -13.05 14.79 -25.75
CA ALA A 251 -11.75 14.19 -25.59
C ALA A 251 -10.95 15.00 -24.56
N VAL A 252 -10.56 14.35 -23.48
CA VAL A 252 -9.84 14.99 -22.36
C VAL A 252 -8.51 14.30 -22.21
N SER A 253 -7.44 15.01 -22.53
CA SER A 253 -6.06 14.54 -22.31
C SER A 253 -5.50 15.06 -21.00
N LEU A 254 -4.65 14.25 -20.35
CA LEU A 254 -4.03 14.58 -19.07
C LEU A 254 -2.52 14.79 -19.21
N SER A 255 -1.92 15.53 -18.26
CA SER A 255 -0.47 15.71 -18.10
C SER A 255 -0.13 16.12 -16.67
N GLY A 256 0.93 15.55 -16.09
CA GLY A 256 1.53 16.02 -14.84
C GLY A 256 2.48 17.21 -15.02
N VAL A 257 2.78 17.59 -16.26
CA VAL A 257 3.81 18.58 -16.63
C VAL A 257 3.22 19.99 -16.73
N GLY A 258 2.21 20.15 -17.59
CA GLY A 258 1.63 21.46 -17.89
C GLY A 258 0.55 21.39 -18.96
N SER A 259 -0.15 22.50 -19.19
CA SER A 259 -1.23 22.57 -20.20
C SER A 259 -0.71 22.31 -21.61
N ASP A 260 0.51 22.68 -21.92
CA ASP A 260 1.16 22.38 -23.21
C ASP A 260 1.46 20.89 -23.38
N GLY A 261 1.77 20.17 -22.29
CA GLY A 261 1.92 18.71 -22.25
C GLY A 261 0.60 18.02 -22.54
N ALA A 262 -0.48 18.41 -21.86
CA ALA A 262 -1.82 17.91 -22.10
C ALA A 262 -2.26 18.11 -23.56
N GLU A 263 -2.01 19.31 -24.13
CA GLU A 263 -2.35 19.60 -25.52
C GLU A 263 -1.54 18.74 -26.50
N LYS A 264 -0.23 18.51 -26.26
CA LYS A 264 0.58 17.59 -27.09
C LYS A 264 0.09 16.15 -27.02
N ASN A 265 -0.32 15.68 -25.86
CA ASN A 265 -0.91 14.36 -25.66
C ASN A 265 -2.19 14.21 -26.52
N TYR A 266 -3.07 15.23 -26.49
CA TYR A 266 -4.25 15.27 -27.33
C TYR A 266 -3.90 15.25 -28.82
N GLN A 267 -3.02 16.14 -29.30
CA GLN A 267 -2.63 16.26 -30.70
C GLN A 267 -2.04 14.96 -31.25
N THR A 268 -1.26 14.25 -30.46
CA THR A 268 -0.67 12.96 -30.83
C THR A 268 -1.74 11.89 -31.03
N TRP A 269 -2.74 11.83 -30.14
CA TRP A 269 -3.88 10.93 -30.27
C TRP A 269 -4.78 11.31 -31.48
N ALA A 270 -5.04 12.59 -31.70
CA ALA A 270 -5.97 13.09 -32.74
C ALA A 270 -5.40 12.97 -34.16
N THR A 271 -4.08 13.10 -34.35
CA THR A 271 -3.42 13.13 -35.69
C THR A 271 -3.69 11.90 -36.56
N PRO A 272 -3.60 10.65 -36.08
CA PRO A 272 -3.91 9.47 -36.90
C PRO A 272 -5.39 9.40 -37.33
N LEU A 273 -6.30 9.97 -36.54
CA LEU A 273 -7.73 9.99 -36.83
C LEU A 273 -8.06 10.96 -37.97
N SER A 274 -7.39 12.12 -38.00
CA SER A 274 -7.59 13.17 -38.99
C SER A 274 -6.96 12.83 -40.36
N SER A 275 -5.90 12.02 -40.38
CA SER A 275 -5.14 11.69 -41.61
C SER A 275 -5.80 10.63 -42.50
N ARG A 276 -6.83 9.94 -42.04
CA ARG A 276 -7.60 8.94 -42.82
C ARG A 276 -8.64 9.63 -43.70
N ALA A 277 -8.23 10.09 -44.83
CA ALA A 277 -8.85 11.06 -45.76
C ALA A 277 -10.14 10.62 -46.47
N GLN A 278 -10.96 9.64 -46.00
CA GLN A 278 -12.13 9.20 -46.79
C GLN A 278 -13.45 8.94 -46.02
N ALA A 279 -13.50 8.96 -44.75
CA ALA A 279 -14.79 8.96 -43.98
C ALA A 279 -14.53 9.49 -42.58
N TRP A 280 -15.43 10.32 -42.10
CA TRP A 280 -15.48 10.69 -40.66
C TRP A 280 -15.55 9.38 -39.83
N ILE A 281 -14.49 9.06 -39.14
CA ILE A 281 -14.46 7.92 -38.22
C ILE A 281 -14.91 8.47 -36.87
N ASN A 282 -15.93 7.86 -36.27
CA ASN A 282 -16.33 8.18 -34.91
C ASN A 282 -15.13 7.95 -33.97
N PRO A 283 -14.52 9.01 -33.39
CA PRO A 283 -13.32 8.89 -32.59
C PRO A 283 -13.54 8.01 -31.36
N PHE A 284 -14.71 8.06 -30.76
CA PHE A 284 -15.09 7.24 -29.61
C PHE A 284 -15.05 5.73 -29.95
N LEU A 285 -15.71 5.31 -31.03
CA LEU A 285 -15.73 3.89 -31.45
C LEU A 285 -14.34 3.38 -31.87
N SER A 286 -13.56 4.24 -32.51
CA SER A 286 -12.17 3.91 -32.89
C SER A 286 -11.30 3.68 -31.68
N THR A 287 -11.34 4.58 -30.69
CA THR A 287 -10.55 4.48 -29.46
C THR A 287 -10.98 3.27 -28.64
N ARG A 288 -12.29 3.02 -28.46
CA ARG A 288 -12.79 1.81 -27.79
C ARG A 288 -12.21 0.54 -28.43
N THR A 289 -12.28 0.46 -29.77
CA THR A 289 -11.76 -0.72 -30.48
C THR A 289 -10.26 -0.89 -30.31
N GLN A 290 -9.48 0.19 -30.28
CA GLN A 290 -8.04 0.15 -30.07
C GLN A 290 -7.71 -0.25 -28.63
N CYS A 291 -8.42 0.30 -27.64
CA CYS A 291 -8.25 -0.06 -26.23
C CYS A 291 -8.55 -1.54 -25.97
N GLN A 292 -9.64 -2.07 -26.51
CA GLN A 292 -9.95 -3.51 -26.40
C GLN A 292 -8.88 -4.39 -27.04
N LYS A 293 -8.29 -3.97 -28.18
CA LYS A 293 -7.16 -4.68 -28.79
C LYS A 293 -5.89 -4.61 -27.93
N ALA A 294 -5.64 -3.47 -27.30
CA ALA A 294 -4.52 -3.34 -26.37
C ALA A 294 -4.67 -4.31 -25.20
N TRP A 295 -5.84 -4.38 -24.59
CA TRP A 295 -6.13 -5.34 -23.53
C TRP A 295 -6.00 -6.80 -23.99
N GLN A 296 -6.50 -7.15 -25.18
CA GLN A 296 -6.30 -8.50 -25.70
C GLN A 296 -4.81 -8.83 -25.89
N SER A 297 -4.02 -7.86 -26.35
CA SER A 297 -2.57 -8.05 -26.49
C SER A 297 -1.87 -8.27 -25.15
N GLU A 298 -2.35 -7.66 -24.08
CA GLU A 298 -1.81 -7.92 -22.74
C GLU A 298 -2.25 -9.31 -22.21
N LEU A 299 -3.50 -9.72 -22.42
CA LEU A 299 -3.95 -11.07 -22.08
C LEU A 299 -3.18 -12.16 -22.86
N ASP A 300 -2.79 -11.87 -24.10
CA ASP A 300 -2.03 -12.82 -24.93
C ASP A 300 -0.63 -13.12 -24.39
N ARG A 301 -0.13 -12.31 -23.43
CA ARG A 301 1.16 -12.56 -22.76
C ARG A 301 1.11 -13.65 -21.71
N ALA A 302 -0.10 -14.02 -21.24
CA ALA A 302 -0.29 -15.03 -20.19
C ALA A 302 -1.61 -15.78 -20.44
N GLN A 303 -1.57 -16.74 -21.36
CA GLN A 303 -2.75 -17.52 -21.76
C GLN A 303 -2.87 -18.82 -20.96
N VAL A 304 -4.12 -19.18 -20.64
CA VAL A 304 -4.45 -20.42 -19.95
C VAL A 304 -5.57 -21.16 -20.68
N SER A 305 -5.62 -22.47 -20.49
CA SER A 305 -6.71 -23.33 -21.00
C SER A 305 -7.25 -24.27 -19.91
N GLY A 306 -8.46 -24.76 -20.09
CA GLY A 306 -9.18 -25.51 -19.05
C GLY A 306 -9.93 -24.59 -18.08
N GLY A 307 -10.23 -25.10 -16.89
CA GLY A 307 -10.97 -24.37 -15.86
C GLY A 307 -12.45 -24.09 -16.20
N THR A 308 -13.17 -23.50 -15.26
CA THR A 308 -14.57 -23.05 -15.41
C THR A 308 -14.64 -21.64 -16.01
N GLU A 309 -15.81 -21.25 -16.53
CA GLU A 309 -16.02 -19.88 -17.01
C GLU A 309 -15.87 -18.82 -15.92
N ALA A 310 -16.25 -19.14 -14.67
CA ALA A 310 -16.01 -18.26 -13.52
C ALA A 310 -14.50 -18.06 -13.26
N GLN A 311 -13.73 -19.15 -13.27
CA GLN A 311 -12.26 -19.07 -13.13
C GLN A 311 -11.62 -18.27 -14.24
N LYS A 312 -12.08 -18.40 -15.49
CA LYS A 312 -11.59 -17.60 -16.62
C LYS A 312 -11.90 -16.11 -16.43
N ARG A 313 -13.10 -15.75 -15.94
CA ARG A 313 -13.44 -14.37 -15.61
C ARG A 313 -12.55 -13.82 -14.50
N ILE A 314 -12.41 -14.54 -13.38
CA ILE A 314 -11.53 -14.13 -12.27
C ILE A 314 -10.10 -13.93 -12.79
N TYR A 315 -9.57 -14.87 -13.56
CA TYR A 315 -8.20 -14.81 -14.09
C TYR A 315 -7.99 -13.63 -15.04
N ALA A 316 -8.89 -13.44 -16.00
CA ALA A 316 -8.80 -12.33 -16.96
C ALA A 316 -8.89 -10.98 -16.25
N THR A 317 -9.79 -10.87 -15.25
CA THR A 317 -9.96 -9.65 -14.45
C THR A 317 -8.78 -9.43 -13.51
N ALA A 318 -8.19 -10.49 -12.94
CA ALA A 318 -6.98 -10.37 -12.15
C ALA A 318 -5.79 -9.86 -13.00
N LEU A 319 -5.61 -10.34 -14.22
CA LEU A 319 -4.61 -9.75 -15.15
C LEU A 319 -4.93 -8.29 -15.50
N TYR A 320 -6.23 -7.97 -15.67
CA TYR A 320 -6.66 -6.60 -15.93
C TYR A 320 -6.30 -5.67 -14.76
N HIS A 321 -6.67 -6.02 -13.51
CA HIS A 321 -6.33 -5.21 -12.34
C HIS A 321 -4.82 -5.10 -12.14
N ALA A 322 -4.05 -6.18 -12.30
CA ALA A 322 -2.60 -6.16 -12.23
C ALA A 322 -1.94 -5.27 -13.29
N PHE A 323 -2.61 -5.00 -14.42
CA PHE A 323 -2.07 -4.19 -15.52
C PHE A 323 -2.73 -2.80 -15.66
N ILE A 324 -3.50 -2.37 -14.65
CA ILE A 324 -3.92 -0.97 -14.51
C ILE A 324 -2.78 -0.14 -13.93
N VAL A 325 -2.08 -0.64 -12.93
CA VAL A 325 -1.08 0.05 -12.11
C VAL A 325 0.27 -0.64 -12.27
N PRO A 326 1.42 0.05 -12.24
CA PRO A 326 1.63 1.50 -12.16
C PRO A 326 1.10 2.29 -13.36
N ASN A 327 0.72 3.55 -13.13
CA ASN A 327 0.14 4.39 -14.18
C ASN A 327 1.23 5.15 -14.96
N LEU A 328 1.04 5.26 -16.26
CA LEU A 328 1.86 6.13 -17.11
C LEU A 328 1.89 7.56 -16.58
N TRP A 329 3.09 8.16 -16.47
CA TRP A 329 3.27 9.52 -15.93
C TRP A 329 3.97 10.48 -16.88
N SER A 330 4.74 9.99 -17.86
CA SER A 330 5.35 10.84 -18.85
C SER A 330 4.41 11.24 -19.98
N ASP A 331 4.54 12.47 -20.49
CA ASP A 331 3.92 12.96 -21.71
C ASP A 331 4.52 12.30 -22.96
N VAL A 332 3.88 12.50 -24.11
CA VAL A 332 4.33 11.91 -25.39
C VAL A 332 5.70 12.43 -25.87
N ASP A 333 6.17 13.54 -25.33
CA ASP A 333 7.48 14.12 -25.61
C ASP A 333 8.55 13.72 -24.57
N GLY A 334 8.26 12.76 -23.69
CA GLY A 334 9.18 12.24 -22.68
C GLY A 334 9.30 13.13 -21.43
N ARG A 335 8.58 14.26 -21.36
CA ARG A 335 8.56 15.07 -20.13
C ARG A 335 7.72 14.41 -19.05
N TYR A 336 8.16 14.57 -17.79
CA TYR A 336 7.43 14.11 -16.60
C TYR A 336 7.73 15.02 -15.39
N ARG A 337 6.85 15.02 -14.41
CA ARG A 337 7.14 15.66 -13.12
C ARG A 337 7.83 14.64 -12.21
N GLY A 338 9.00 15.02 -11.68
CA GLY A 338 9.79 14.22 -10.75
C GLY A 338 9.42 14.47 -9.30
N MET A 339 9.91 13.61 -8.40
CA MET A 339 9.69 13.70 -6.95
C MET A 339 10.34 14.91 -6.27
N ASP A 340 11.16 15.68 -6.98
CA ASP A 340 11.65 17.01 -6.59
C ASP A 340 10.70 18.15 -7.00
N ASN A 341 9.49 17.78 -7.44
CA ASN A 341 8.44 18.68 -7.97
C ASN A 341 8.88 19.51 -9.19
N ARG A 342 9.90 19.05 -9.94
CA ARG A 342 10.37 19.69 -11.17
C ARG A 342 9.99 18.88 -12.39
N VAL A 343 9.95 19.55 -13.54
CA VAL A 343 9.76 18.90 -14.83
C VAL A 343 11.10 18.40 -15.33
N HIS A 344 11.19 17.12 -15.60
CA HIS A 344 12.31 16.42 -16.21
C HIS A 344 11.94 15.96 -17.61
N GLN A 345 12.91 15.46 -18.35
CA GLN A 345 12.74 14.87 -19.68
C GLN A 345 13.61 13.63 -19.83
N ASP A 346 12.99 12.53 -20.27
CA ASP A 346 13.64 11.30 -20.65
C ASP A 346 13.07 10.84 -22.02
N GLU A 347 13.96 10.66 -23.00
CA GLU A 347 13.59 10.18 -24.34
C GLU A 347 13.82 8.66 -24.51
N GLU A 348 14.49 8.02 -23.54
CA GLU A 348 14.87 6.61 -23.60
C GLU A 348 13.90 5.72 -22.82
N HIS A 349 13.35 6.23 -21.72
CA HIS A 349 12.49 5.46 -20.81
C HIS A 349 11.15 6.15 -20.59
N THR A 350 10.14 5.32 -20.35
CA THR A 350 8.81 5.77 -19.97
C THR A 350 8.69 5.85 -18.45
N HIS A 351 8.24 6.99 -17.91
CA HIS A 351 8.03 7.17 -16.47
C HIS A 351 6.62 6.81 -16.05
N TYR A 352 6.54 6.22 -14.87
CA TYR A 352 5.30 5.76 -14.24
C TYR A 352 5.13 6.35 -12.84
N THR A 353 3.93 6.23 -12.29
CA THR A 353 3.55 6.63 -10.93
C THR A 353 2.64 5.58 -10.30
N VAL A 354 2.33 5.73 -9.03
CA VAL A 354 1.55 4.80 -8.21
C VAL A 354 2.36 3.52 -7.95
N PHE A 355 3.35 3.65 -7.09
CA PHE A 355 4.18 2.53 -6.65
C PHE A 355 3.88 2.17 -5.20
N SER A 356 2.98 1.22 -4.98
CA SER A 356 2.66 0.61 -3.68
C SER A 356 3.62 -0.54 -3.39
N LEU A 357 4.87 -0.22 -3.00
CA LEU A 357 5.94 -1.21 -3.02
C LEU A 357 5.90 -2.22 -1.88
N TRP A 358 5.32 -1.87 -0.73
CA TRP A 358 5.09 -2.81 0.37
C TRP A 358 4.21 -3.99 -0.05
N ASP A 359 3.26 -3.74 -0.93
CA ASP A 359 2.34 -4.74 -1.47
C ASP A 359 2.96 -5.45 -2.68
N THR A 360 3.29 -4.68 -3.70
CA THR A 360 3.55 -5.17 -5.06
C THR A 360 4.88 -5.88 -5.25
N TYR A 361 5.87 -5.68 -4.36
CA TYR A 361 7.15 -6.40 -4.45
C TYR A 361 6.97 -7.91 -4.34
N ARG A 362 5.92 -8.36 -3.64
CA ARG A 362 5.71 -9.77 -3.28
C ARG A 362 5.37 -10.62 -4.50
N THR A 363 4.47 -10.13 -5.37
CA THR A 363 4.01 -10.95 -6.51
C THR A 363 3.80 -10.12 -7.78
N ALA A 364 3.31 -8.88 -7.71
CA ALA A 364 3.01 -8.06 -8.88
C ALA A 364 4.27 -7.72 -9.70
N HIS A 365 5.34 -7.23 -9.07
CA HIS A 365 6.61 -6.96 -9.77
C HIS A 365 7.25 -8.23 -10.33
N PRO A 366 7.32 -9.36 -9.61
CA PRO A 366 7.71 -10.64 -10.21
C PRO A 366 6.86 -11.06 -11.41
N LEU A 367 5.53 -10.82 -11.39
CA LEU A 367 4.64 -11.07 -12.53
C LEU A 367 5.00 -10.17 -13.73
N TYR A 368 5.31 -8.87 -13.50
CA TYR A 368 5.72 -7.95 -14.57
C TYR A 368 7.02 -8.39 -15.23
N LEU A 369 8.00 -8.85 -14.46
CA LEU A 369 9.24 -9.41 -15.03
C LEU A 369 8.98 -10.60 -15.95
N MET A 370 7.94 -11.40 -15.68
CA MET A 370 7.59 -12.55 -16.51
C MET A 370 6.77 -12.19 -17.76
N THR A 371 5.89 -11.20 -17.66
CA THR A 371 4.89 -10.87 -18.69
C THR A 371 5.16 -9.55 -19.40
N GLN A 372 5.81 -8.59 -18.73
CA GLN A 372 6.01 -7.20 -19.13
C GLN A 372 7.49 -6.75 -19.01
N PRO A 373 8.49 -7.54 -19.45
CA PRO A 373 9.89 -7.29 -19.10
C PRO A 373 10.41 -5.90 -19.48
N ALA A 374 10.01 -5.35 -20.62
CA ALA A 374 10.44 -4.01 -21.03
C ALA A 374 9.87 -2.94 -20.10
N ARG A 375 8.56 -3.02 -19.79
CA ARG A 375 7.89 -2.08 -18.90
C ARG A 375 8.39 -2.22 -17.45
N ALA A 376 8.72 -3.43 -17.00
CA ALA A 376 9.33 -3.64 -15.69
C ALA A 376 10.70 -2.94 -15.57
N MET A 377 11.46 -2.83 -16.67
CA MET A 377 12.69 -2.02 -16.69
C MET A 377 12.39 -0.53 -16.58
N ASP A 378 11.37 -0.02 -17.25
CA ASP A 378 10.93 1.38 -17.11
C ASP A 378 10.51 1.69 -15.66
N PHE A 379 9.83 0.75 -14.97
CA PHE A 379 9.51 0.91 -13.53
C PHE A 379 10.77 1.04 -12.67
N ILE A 380 11.78 0.19 -12.91
CA ILE A 380 13.05 0.24 -12.19
C ILE A 380 13.80 1.54 -12.50
N HIS A 381 13.83 1.99 -13.75
CA HIS A 381 14.40 3.28 -14.13
C HIS A 381 13.71 4.42 -13.40
N THR A 382 12.37 4.43 -13.36
CA THR A 382 11.60 5.41 -12.60
C THR A 382 11.99 5.44 -11.12
N MET A 383 12.13 4.27 -10.47
CA MET A 383 12.56 4.19 -9.06
C MET A 383 13.98 4.74 -8.86
N LEU A 384 14.90 4.47 -9.79
CA LEU A 384 16.27 4.98 -9.72
C LEU A 384 16.34 6.49 -9.97
N ASP A 385 15.49 7.04 -10.83
CA ASP A 385 15.36 8.48 -11.02
C ASP A 385 14.78 9.17 -9.78
N HIS A 386 13.81 8.54 -9.12
CA HIS A 386 13.32 9.03 -7.82
C HIS A 386 14.46 9.12 -6.80
N PHE A 387 15.37 8.13 -6.76
CA PHE A 387 16.56 8.21 -5.92
C PHE A 387 17.46 9.39 -6.30
N ASP A 388 17.73 9.61 -7.58
CA ASP A 388 18.59 10.71 -8.03
C ASP A 388 17.98 12.09 -7.72
N GLN A 389 16.64 12.19 -7.65
CA GLN A 389 15.89 13.40 -7.33
C GLN A 389 15.81 13.68 -5.84
N THR A 390 15.70 12.64 -5.00
CA THR A 390 15.38 12.78 -3.57
C THR A 390 16.46 12.25 -2.62
N GLY A 391 17.39 11.44 -3.12
CA GLY A 391 18.41 10.76 -2.33
C GLY A 391 17.95 9.45 -1.68
N ARG A 392 16.69 9.02 -1.92
CA ARG A 392 16.15 7.72 -1.47
C ARG A 392 15.30 7.07 -2.55
N LEU A 393 15.27 5.75 -2.56
CA LEU A 393 14.31 4.99 -3.36
C LEU A 393 12.89 5.20 -2.80
N PRO A 394 11.84 5.11 -3.64
CA PRO A 394 10.47 5.27 -3.20
C PRO A 394 10.00 4.14 -2.28
N VAL A 395 9.09 4.46 -1.35
CA VAL A 395 8.34 3.52 -0.51
C VAL A 395 6.91 3.40 -1.01
N TRP A 396 6.20 4.51 -1.09
CA TRP A 396 4.85 4.60 -1.67
C TRP A 396 4.70 5.92 -2.43
N GLU A 397 5.06 5.90 -3.69
CA GLU A 397 5.03 7.08 -4.56
C GLU A 397 3.66 7.26 -5.21
N LEU A 398 3.13 8.48 -5.19
CA LEU A 398 1.87 8.89 -5.78
C LEU A 398 2.00 10.24 -6.48
N ALA A 399 1.82 10.29 -7.80
CA ALA A 399 1.84 11.50 -8.61
C ALA A 399 3.05 12.41 -8.31
N ALA A 400 4.25 11.83 -8.31
CA ALA A 400 5.51 12.50 -7.99
C ALA A 400 5.64 12.95 -6.52
N ASN A 401 4.91 12.34 -5.60
CA ASN A 401 5.01 12.59 -4.17
C ASN A 401 5.32 11.30 -3.42
N GLU A 402 6.32 11.35 -2.50
CA GLU A 402 6.51 10.26 -1.55
C GLU A 402 5.53 10.42 -0.38
N THR A 403 4.66 9.44 -0.19
CA THR A 403 3.70 9.45 0.90
C THR A 403 4.27 8.89 2.18
N ASN A 404 5.35 8.10 2.12
CA ASN A 404 5.92 7.29 3.19
C ASN A 404 4.84 6.44 3.90
N CYS A 405 3.80 6.06 3.18
CA CYS A 405 2.82 5.11 3.65
C CYS A 405 3.45 3.72 3.63
N MET A 406 3.16 2.91 4.62
CA MET A 406 3.77 1.60 4.83
C MET A 406 5.26 1.64 5.22
N ILE A 407 5.76 0.46 5.57
CA ILE A 407 7.10 0.25 6.10
C ILE A 407 8.02 -0.37 5.05
N GLY A 408 9.27 -0.60 5.41
CA GLY A 408 10.27 -1.19 4.52
C GLY A 408 10.86 -0.20 3.53
N TYR A 409 11.74 -0.70 2.64
CA TYR A 409 12.26 0.00 1.47
C TYR A 409 12.30 -0.95 0.26
N HIS A 410 11.15 -1.56 -0.02
CA HIS A 410 10.99 -2.73 -0.91
C HIS A 410 11.26 -2.46 -2.40
N SER A 411 11.50 -1.21 -2.83
CA SER A 411 12.16 -0.94 -4.11
C SER A 411 13.42 -1.76 -4.27
N VAL A 412 14.15 -1.98 -3.16
CA VAL A 412 15.37 -2.79 -3.09
C VAL A 412 15.08 -4.23 -3.54
N SER A 413 13.99 -4.82 -3.05
CA SER A 413 13.56 -6.17 -3.44
C SER A 413 13.22 -6.27 -4.92
N VAL A 414 12.47 -5.29 -5.45
CA VAL A 414 12.09 -5.24 -6.87
C VAL A 414 13.32 -5.19 -7.78
N ILE A 415 14.27 -4.32 -7.45
CA ILE A 415 15.52 -4.14 -8.20
C ILE A 415 16.40 -5.40 -8.11
N ALA A 416 16.53 -5.97 -6.88
CA ALA A 416 17.32 -7.18 -6.66
C ALA A 416 16.76 -8.39 -7.42
N ASP A 417 15.44 -8.54 -7.49
CA ASP A 417 14.78 -9.63 -8.22
C ASP A 417 15.04 -9.56 -9.72
N ALA A 418 15.01 -8.35 -10.29
CA ALA A 418 15.36 -8.14 -11.70
C ALA A 418 16.82 -8.47 -11.99
N ILE A 419 17.76 -8.02 -11.12
CA ILE A 419 19.20 -8.32 -11.27
C ILE A 419 19.44 -9.83 -11.14
N ALA A 420 18.84 -10.48 -10.14
CA ALA A 420 19.03 -11.92 -9.92
C ALA A 420 18.48 -12.77 -11.08
N LYS A 421 17.43 -12.30 -11.75
CA LYS A 421 16.85 -12.93 -12.95
C LYS A 421 17.58 -12.59 -14.25
N GLY A 422 18.64 -11.75 -14.18
CA GLY A 422 19.51 -11.42 -15.32
C GLY A 422 18.97 -10.34 -16.25
N TYR A 423 18.04 -9.51 -15.78
CA TYR A 423 17.58 -8.33 -16.54
C TYR A 423 18.63 -7.20 -16.55
N PRO A 424 18.66 -6.36 -17.59
CA PRO A 424 19.73 -5.38 -17.81
C PRO A 424 19.58 -4.12 -16.93
N VAL A 425 19.77 -4.26 -15.64
CA VAL A 425 19.78 -3.16 -14.67
C VAL A 425 21.20 -2.63 -14.51
N ASP A 426 21.37 -1.30 -14.42
CA ASP A 426 22.65 -0.69 -14.01
C ASP A 426 22.92 -1.02 -12.53
N ILE A 427 23.73 -2.06 -12.30
CA ILE A 427 23.98 -2.59 -10.96
C ILE A 427 24.71 -1.58 -10.07
N ASP A 428 25.61 -0.76 -10.60
CA ASP A 428 26.36 0.22 -9.82
C ASP A 428 25.45 1.35 -9.35
N ARG A 429 24.59 1.88 -10.22
CA ARG A 429 23.58 2.88 -9.89
C ARG A 429 22.56 2.32 -8.89
N ALA A 430 22.08 1.11 -9.14
CA ALA A 430 21.13 0.41 -8.29
C ALA A 430 21.69 0.21 -6.88
N LEU A 431 22.91 -0.35 -6.76
CA LEU A 431 23.52 -0.63 -5.46
C LEU A 431 23.79 0.66 -4.67
N LYS A 432 24.20 1.73 -5.34
CA LYS A 432 24.34 3.06 -4.72
C LYS A 432 23.01 3.54 -4.12
N ALA A 433 21.92 3.41 -4.87
CA ALA A 433 20.59 3.83 -4.44
C ALA A 433 20.06 2.99 -3.26
N MET A 434 20.23 1.67 -3.35
CA MET A 434 19.82 0.72 -2.32
C MET A 434 20.55 0.99 -0.99
N VAL A 435 21.88 1.13 -1.04
CA VAL A 435 22.72 1.41 0.16
C VAL A 435 22.34 2.75 0.77
N ALA A 436 22.22 3.81 -0.03
CA ALA A 436 21.87 5.14 0.48
C ALA A 436 20.50 5.15 1.16
N THR A 437 19.54 4.39 0.63
CA THR A 437 18.21 4.25 1.23
C THR A 437 18.26 3.52 2.57
N ALA A 438 19.00 2.40 2.66
CA ALA A 438 19.16 1.62 3.88
C ALA A 438 20.00 2.33 4.97
N GLU A 439 20.84 3.29 4.59
CA GLU A 439 21.67 4.09 5.49
C GLU A 439 21.03 5.45 5.87
N ALA A 440 19.83 5.74 5.41
CA ALA A 440 19.13 7.00 5.74
C ALA A 440 18.81 7.11 7.24
N ASP A 441 18.82 8.33 7.78
CA ASP A 441 18.56 8.60 9.20
C ASP A 441 17.08 8.88 9.48
N VAL A 442 16.22 7.93 9.07
CA VAL A 442 14.76 8.03 9.20
C VAL A 442 14.16 6.69 9.67
N PHE A 443 12.92 6.71 10.15
CA PHE A 443 12.07 5.55 10.42
C PHE A 443 12.68 4.46 11.32
N GLY A 444 13.51 4.86 12.27
CA GLY A 444 14.17 3.93 13.20
C GLY A 444 15.46 3.29 12.64
N LEU A 445 15.82 3.54 11.38
CA LEU A 445 17.03 2.97 10.75
C LEU A 445 18.33 3.24 11.53
N PRO A 446 18.59 4.41 12.12
CA PRO A 446 19.78 4.61 12.94
C PRO A 446 19.89 3.62 14.10
N THR A 447 18.81 3.43 14.85
CA THR A 447 18.78 2.47 15.98
C THR A 447 18.86 1.03 15.48
N TYR A 448 18.15 0.71 14.38
CA TYR A 448 18.23 -0.60 13.75
C TYR A 448 19.68 -0.96 13.38
N ARG A 449 20.44 -0.03 12.77
CA ARG A 449 21.89 -0.23 12.45
C ARG A 449 22.75 -0.41 13.68
N GLU A 450 22.45 0.32 14.76
CA GLU A 450 23.29 0.30 15.98
C GLU A 450 23.01 -0.92 16.85
N GLN A 451 21.73 -1.25 17.07
CA GLN A 451 21.31 -2.32 17.99
C GLN A 451 21.11 -3.65 17.29
N GLY A 452 20.74 -3.66 16.00
CA GLY A 452 20.40 -4.83 15.21
C GLY A 452 18.91 -5.21 15.27
N TYR A 453 18.07 -4.43 15.94
CA TYR A 453 16.60 -4.57 15.96
C TYR A 453 15.98 -3.26 16.48
N LEU A 454 14.66 -3.16 16.41
CA LEU A 454 13.88 -2.06 16.98
C LEU A 454 13.03 -2.56 18.16
N SER A 455 13.00 -1.77 19.24
CA SER A 455 12.06 -1.93 20.35
C SER A 455 10.86 -0.99 20.17
N ILE A 456 9.84 -1.14 21.02
CA ILE A 456 8.66 -0.24 21.00
C ILE A 456 9.02 1.21 21.32
N GLN A 457 10.15 1.45 22.02
CA GLN A 457 10.65 2.80 22.31
C GLN A 457 11.35 3.43 21.11
N ASP A 458 11.88 2.62 20.20
CA ASP A 458 12.66 3.11 19.06
C ASP A 458 11.75 3.53 17.90
N ALA A 459 10.72 2.74 17.63
CA ALA A 459 9.75 3.02 16.57
C ALA A 459 8.41 2.32 16.82
N SER A 460 7.32 2.92 16.36
CA SER A 460 6.08 2.20 16.08
C SER A 460 6.34 1.09 15.07
N GLU A 461 5.50 0.04 15.05
CA GLU A 461 5.61 -1.11 14.15
C GLU A 461 6.99 -1.79 14.21
N SER A 462 7.60 -1.78 15.39
CA SER A 462 9.00 -2.14 15.62
C SER A 462 9.34 -3.57 15.16
N VAL A 463 8.42 -4.52 15.36
CA VAL A 463 8.60 -5.92 14.94
C VAL A 463 8.56 -6.01 13.42
N SER A 464 7.52 -5.46 12.79
CA SER A 464 7.36 -5.47 11.34
C SER A 464 8.52 -4.79 10.64
N LYS A 465 8.88 -3.56 11.07
CA LYS A 465 10.03 -2.82 10.52
C LYS A 465 11.33 -3.62 10.63
N THR A 466 11.61 -4.21 11.77
CA THR A 466 12.84 -5.02 11.94
C THR A 466 12.88 -6.20 10.98
N LEU A 467 11.77 -6.92 10.82
CA LEU A 467 11.69 -8.10 9.96
C LEU A 467 11.82 -7.74 8.47
N GLU A 468 11.15 -6.67 8.04
CA GLU A 468 11.15 -6.25 6.64
C GLU A 468 12.47 -5.55 6.26
N TYR A 469 13.07 -4.74 7.14
CA TYR A 469 14.42 -4.22 6.93
C TYR A 469 15.45 -5.34 6.81
N ALA A 470 15.30 -6.41 7.60
CA ALA A 470 16.19 -7.57 7.50
C ALA A 470 16.08 -8.26 6.13
N TYR A 471 14.91 -8.38 5.58
CA TYR A 471 14.70 -8.92 4.24
C TYR A 471 15.28 -7.99 3.16
N ASP A 472 15.01 -6.68 3.24
CA ASP A 472 15.56 -5.71 2.29
C ASP A 472 17.09 -5.68 2.31
N ASP A 473 17.70 -5.77 3.50
CA ASP A 473 19.16 -5.88 3.66
C ASP A 473 19.72 -7.15 3.00
N ALA A 474 19.00 -8.27 3.06
CA ALA A 474 19.39 -9.48 2.33
C ALA A 474 19.41 -9.27 0.81
N CYS A 475 18.43 -8.53 0.28
CA CYS A 475 18.40 -8.16 -1.14
C CYS A 475 19.61 -7.29 -1.54
N ILE A 476 20.03 -6.34 -0.67
CA ILE A 476 21.25 -5.54 -0.88
C ILE A 476 22.48 -6.45 -0.86
N ALA A 477 22.55 -7.38 0.08
CA ALA A 477 23.67 -8.31 0.18
C ALA A 477 23.83 -9.17 -1.09
N TRP A 478 22.72 -9.68 -1.65
CA TRP A 478 22.74 -10.46 -2.90
C TRP A 478 23.16 -9.62 -4.10
N THR A 479 22.66 -8.39 -4.20
CA THR A 479 23.03 -7.44 -5.24
C THR A 479 24.52 -7.08 -5.16
N ALA A 480 25.02 -6.76 -3.95
CA ALA A 480 26.43 -6.48 -3.73
C ALA A 480 27.34 -7.67 -4.08
N LYS A 481 26.90 -8.90 -3.78
CA LYS A 481 27.60 -10.12 -4.17
C LYS A 481 27.67 -10.29 -5.69
N THR A 482 26.56 -10.02 -6.37
CA THR A 482 26.50 -10.06 -7.85
C THR A 482 27.41 -9.00 -8.46
N ALA A 483 27.54 -7.82 -7.85
CA ALA A 483 28.48 -6.76 -8.22
C ALA A 483 29.95 -7.07 -7.87
N GLY A 484 30.24 -8.19 -7.19
CA GLY A 484 31.60 -8.54 -6.74
C GLY A 484 32.10 -7.74 -5.52
N GLN A 485 31.20 -7.04 -4.81
CA GLN A 485 31.52 -6.23 -3.62
C GLN A 485 31.37 -7.06 -2.34
N ASP A 486 32.26 -8.04 -2.13
CA ASP A 486 32.15 -9.02 -1.06
C ASP A 486 32.04 -8.41 0.36
N SER A 487 32.80 -7.36 0.66
CA SER A 487 32.77 -6.72 1.99
C SER A 487 31.40 -6.06 2.26
N LEU A 488 30.81 -5.43 1.26
CA LEU A 488 29.48 -4.82 1.35
C LEU A 488 28.41 -5.91 1.48
N ALA A 489 28.53 -6.97 0.70
CA ALA A 489 27.65 -8.14 0.80
C ALA A 489 27.68 -8.76 2.21
N ASP A 490 28.87 -8.88 2.79
CA ASP A 490 29.03 -9.40 4.16
C ASP A 490 28.41 -8.50 5.21
N HIS A 491 28.56 -7.18 5.06
CA HIS A 491 27.96 -6.19 5.96
C HIS A 491 26.44 -6.28 5.97
N PHE A 492 25.80 -6.21 4.80
CA PHE A 492 24.34 -6.26 4.71
C PHE A 492 23.77 -7.64 5.04
N TRP A 493 24.50 -8.72 4.75
CA TRP A 493 24.10 -10.06 5.19
C TRP A 493 24.09 -10.19 6.73
N GLN A 494 25.04 -9.56 7.44
CA GLN A 494 24.99 -9.51 8.91
C GLN A 494 23.79 -8.72 9.41
N ARG A 495 23.49 -7.57 8.80
CA ARG A 495 22.31 -6.75 9.15
C ARG A 495 21.00 -7.49 8.91
N SER A 496 20.91 -8.26 7.83
CA SER A 496 19.73 -9.08 7.51
C SER A 496 19.39 -10.11 8.58
N GLN A 497 20.28 -10.35 9.54
CA GLN A 497 20.04 -11.29 10.65
C GLN A 497 19.31 -10.64 11.85
N ALA A 498 18.80 -9.43 11.73
CA ALA A 498 18.09 -8.71 12.78
C ALA A 498 16.91 -9.50 13.38
N TRP A 499 16.22 -10.29 12.55
CA TRP A 499 15.08 -11.13 12.92
C TRP A 499 15.37 -12.10 14.07
N ILE A 500 16.64 -12.54 14.27
CA ILE A 500 17.00 -13.51 15.32
C ILE A 500 16.69 -13.00 16.73
N SER A 501 16.74 -11.68 16.95
CA SER A 501 16.45 -11.08 18.25
C SER A 501 14.95 -10.99 18.53
N LEU A 502 14.10 -11.12 17.51
CA LEU A 502 12.64 -11.09 17.67
C LEU A 502 12.03 -12.47 17.92
N LEU A 503 12.75 -13.56 17.58
CA LEU A 503 12.24 -14.91 17.75
C LEU A 503 12.19 -15.25 19.24
N ASP A 504 10.99 -15.36 19.80
CA ASP A 504 10.77 -15.83 21.17
C ASP A 504 10.95 -17.34 21.21
N PRO A 505 11.94 -17.84 21.91
CA PRO A 505 12.20 -19.28 22.00
C PRO A 505 11.15 -20.05 22.79
N GLU A 506 10.32 -19.39 23.59
CA GLU A 506 9.22 -20.03 24.31
C GLU A 506 8.05 -20.37 23.38
N THR A 507 7.73 -19.49 22.43
CA THR A 507 6.57 -19.64 21.56
C THR A 507 6.92 -20.02 20.11
N GLY A 508 8.16 -19.80 19.69
CA GLY A 508 8.58 -19.90 18.29
C GLY A 508 8.03 -18.78 17.39
N LEU A 509 7.44 -17.75 17.97
CA LEU A 509 6.86 -16.61 17.25
C LEU A 509 7.68 -15.32 17.48
N ALA A 510 7.43 -14.31 16.66
CA ALA A 510 8.03 -13.00 16.84
C ALA A 510 7.39 -12.26 18.01
N ARG A 511 8.20 -11.77 18.94
CA ARG A 511 7.76 -11.05 20.14
C ARG A 511 8.38 -9.66 20.21
N PRO A 512 7.58 -8.61 20.49
CA PRO A 512 8.08 -7.25 20.64
C PRO A 512 9.05 -7.11 21.82
N TRP A 513 10.01 -6.19 21.66
CA TRP A 513 10.89 -5.77 22.74
C TRP A 513 10.34 -4.53 23.43
N ASP A 514 10.37 -4.55 24.76
CA ASP A 514 10.02 -3.44 25.62
C ASP A 514 11.14 -3.21 26.63
N ASN A 515 11.77 -2.04 26.57
CA ASN A 515 12.78 -1.60 27.52
C ASN A 515 13.89 -2.63 27.80
N GLY A 516 14.49 -3.16 26.74
CA GLY A 516 15.64 -4.05 26.81
C GLY A 516 15.32 -5.53 27.05
N ALA A 517 14.06 -5.93 27.07
CA ALA A 517 13.62 -7.31 27.19
C ALA A 517 12.38 -7.58 26.31
N PHE A 518 12.01 -8.84 26.15
CA PHE A 518 10.73 -9.16 25.53
C PHE A 518 9.57 -8.57 26.35
N MET A 519 8.58 -8.01 25.67
CA MET A 519 7.35 -7.49 26.28
C MET A 519 6.71 -8.57 27.16
N GLU A 520 6.41 -8.26 28.44
CA GLU A 520 5.86 -9.25 29.39
C GLU A 520 4.45 -9.71 28.99
N ARG A 521 3.56 -8.75 28.67
CA ARG A 521 2.22 -9.05 28.18
C ARG A 521 2.29 -9.36 26.69
N TYR A 522 2.03 -10.60 26.33
CA TYR A 522 2.09 -11.07 24.95
C TYR A 522 0.92 -11.99 24.62
N GLU A 523 0.10 -11.59 23.67
CA GLU A 523 -0.99 -12.39 23.08
C GLU A 523 -0.74 -12.36 21.54
N PRO A 524 -0.38 -13.50 20.93
CA PRO A 524 -0.01 -13.54 19.52
C PRO A 524 -1.10 -13.10 18.52
N ARG A 525 -2.38 -13.09 18.94
CA ARG A 525 -3.51 -12.62 18.13
C ARG A 525 -3.80 -11.12 18.33
N GLU A 526 -3.03 -10.45 19.20
CA GLU A 526 -3.28 -9.04 19.48
C GLU A 526 -2.81 -8.16 18.33
N VAL A 527 -3.77 -7.41 17.77
CA VAL A 527 -3.51 -6.34 16.81
C VAL A 527 -3.16 -5.09 17.59
N ASN A 528 -1.92 -4.63 17.46
CA ASN A 528 -1.38 -3.48 18.20
C ASN A 528 -0.34 -2.71 17.35
N ASN A 529 0.23 -1.64 17.90
CA ASN A 529 1.17 -0.78 17.17
C ASN A 529 2.59 -1.35 17.02
N ASN A 530 2.82 -2.61 17.35
CA ASN A 530 4.12 -3.27 17.13
C ASN A 530 4.18 -3.99 15.78
N PHE A 531 3.02 -4.20 15.16
CA PHE A 531 2.85 -4.90 13.88
C PHE A 531 2.08 -4.02 12.91
N THR A 532 2.56 -3.92 11.69
CA THR A 532 1.89 -3.20 10.59
C THR A 532 0.70 -4.02 10.13
N GLU A 533 -0.52 -3.50 10.37
CA GLU A 533 -1.78 -4.10 9.90
C GLU A 533 -1.90 -5.61 10.12
N ALA A 534 -1.33 -6.11 11.23
CA ALA A 534 -1.22 -7.53 11.48
C ALA A 534 -1.07 -7.82 12.99
N ASN A 535 -0.76 -9.06 13.28
CA ASN A 535 -0.37 -9.53 14.62
C ASN A 535 0.86 -10.44 14.55
N ALA A 536 1.28 -10.98 15.69
CA ALA A 536 2.47 -11.80 15.76
C ALA A 536 2.38 -13.09 14.93
N TRP A 537 1.19 -13.68 14.75
CA TRP A 537 1.03 -14.87 13.91
C TRP A 537 1.42 -14.58 12.45
N GLN A 538 0.94 -13.49 11.86
CA GLN A 538 1.21 -13.18 10.46
C GLN A 538 2.68 -12.81 10.23
N TYR A 539 3.28 -11.99 11.13
CA TYR A 539 4.67 -11.55 10.95
C TYR A 539 5.74 -12.58 11.36
N SER A 540 5.41 -13.58 12.18
CA SER A 540 6.40 -14.58 12.60
C SER A 540 6.97 -15.41 11.45
N PHE A 541 6.32 -15.41 10.29
CA PHE A 541 6.74 -16.16 9.11
C PHE A 541 7.57 -15.33 8.10
N SER A 542 8.01 -14.15 8.47
CA SER A 542 8.75 -13.21 7.60
C SER A 542 10.24 -13.54 7.34
N PRO A 543 11.00 -14.36 8.14
CA PRO A 543 12.41 -14.65 7.86
C PRO A 543 12.64 -15.55 6.64
N ILE A 544 11.98 -15.22 5.52
CA ILE A 544 12.01 -16.02 4.28
C ILE A 544 13.37 -16.04 3.60
N HIS A 545 14.19 -15.00 3.80
CA HIS A 545 15.54 -14.85 3.22
C HIS A 545 16.59 -15.74 3.89
N ASP A 546 16.31 -16.31 5.07
CA ASP A 546 17.20 -17.23 5.77
C ASP A 546 16.44 -18.43 6.39
N LEU A 547 15.66 -19.10 5.54
CA LEU A 547 14.85 -20.26 5.95
C LEU A 547 15.64 -21.36 6.66
N LYS A 548 16.91 -21.57 6.28
CA LYS A 548 17.75 -22.60 6.91
C LYS A 548 18.05 -22.27 8.36
N ARG A 549 18.52 -21.07 8.63
CA ARG A 549 18.86 -20.64 9.98
C ARG A 549 17.61 -20.56 10.83
N TRP A 550 16.53 -20.00 10.28
CA TRP A 550 15.26 -19.88 10.98
C TRP A 550 14.72 -21.25 11.39
N LYS A 551 14.65 -22.25 10.49
CA LYS A 551 14.27 -23.63 10.83
C LYS A 551 15.15 -24.23 11.92
N ASN A 552 16.47 -24.06 11.82
CA ASN A 552 17.40 -24.57 12.82
C ASN A 552 17.16 -23.95 14.19
N MET A 553 16.91 -22.64 14.28
CA MET A 553 16.62 -21.96 15.53
C MET A 553 15.27 -22.40 16.12
N LEU A 554 14.24 -22.61 15.30
CA LEU A 554 12.97 -23.21 15.75
C LEU A 554 13.19 -24.60 16.36
N ILE A 555 13.94 -25.47 15.68
CA ILE A 555 14.25 -26.84 16.18
C ILE A 555 15.04 -26.77 17.49
N GLN A 556 16.04 -25.91 17.62
CA GLN A 556 16.83 -25.72 18.86
C GLN A 556 15.96 -25.25 20.03
N SER A 557 14.89 -24.49 19.73
CA SER A 557 13.90 -24.02 20.72
C SER A 557 12.74 -25.02 20.95
N GLY A 558 12.80 -26.20 20.32
CA GLY A 558 11.79 -27.25 20.50
C GLY A 558 10.55 -27.07 19.62
N HIS A 559 10.61 -26.21 18.60
CA HIS A 559 9.54 -25.94 17.63
C HIS A 559 9.86 -26.55 16.27
N ASP A 560 8.85 -26.61 15.40
CA ASP A 560 8.98 -27.06 14.01
C ASP A 560 8.17 -26.16 13.10
N LEU A 561 8.73 -25.78 11.94
CA LEU A 561 8.09 -24.84 11.01
C LEU A 561 6.74 -25.38 10.50
N GLU A 562 6.66 -26.67 10.16
CA GLU A 562 5.40 -27.26 9.68
C GLU A 562 4.32 -27.25 10.76
N ALA A 563 4.70 -27.60 11.99
CA ALA A 563 3.78 -27.55 13.13
C ALA A 563 3.31 -26.11 13.43
N GLN A 564 4.18 -25.10 13.30
CA GLN A 564 3.80 -23.69 13.46
C GLN A 564 2.82 -23.24 12.34
N LEU A 565 3.07 -23.65 11.10
CA LEU A 565 2.14 -23.40 9.98
C LEU A 565 0.78 -24.07 10.21
N ASP A 566 0.77 -25.34 10.62
CA ASP A 566 -0.47 -26.04 10.95
C ASP A 566 -1.23 -25.35 12.10
N ALA A 567 -0.52 -24.86 13.11
CA ALA A 567 -1.09 -24.11 14.23
C ALA A 567 -1.70 -22.76 13.80
N LEU A 568 -1.03 -22.00 12.92
CA LEU A 568 -1.57 -20.76 12.37
C LEU A 568 -2.91 -20.99 11.66
N PHE A 569 -2.99 -22.00 10.77
CA PHE A 569 -4.21 -22.29 10.02
C PHE A 569 -5.32 -22.93 10.87
N ALA A 570 -4.99 -23.49 12.04
CA ALA A 570 -5.93 -24.08 12.97
C ALA A 570 -6.35 -23.16 14.14
N ALA A 571 -5.65 -22.04 14.32
CA ALA A 571 -5.93 -21.07 15.38
C ALA A 571 -7.36 -20.48 15.25
N PRO A 572 -7.97 -19.99 16.35
CA PRO A 572 -9.22 -19.24 16.24
C PRO A 572 -9.03 -17.99 15.34
N SER A 573 -9.97 -17.74 14.41
CA SER A 573 -9.89 -16.60 13.49
C SER A 573 -10.13 -15.23 14.16
N ALA A 574 -10.68 -15.19 15.37
CA ALA A 574 -10.89 -13.96 16.09
C ALA A 574 -9.55 -13.34 16.51
N THR A 575 -9.32 -12.10 16.11
CA THR A 575 -8.25 -11.24 16.61
C THR A 575 -8.64 -10.62 17.95
N VAL A 576 -7.69 -10.05 18.67
CA VAL A 576 -7.90 -9.24 19.88
C VAL A 576 -7.11 -7.95 19.75
N GLY A 577 -7.35 -6.98 20.63
CA GLY A 577 -6.69 -5.66 20.56
C GLY A 577 -7.52 -4.65 19.78
N ARG A 578 -6.87 -3.86 18.91
CA ARG A 578 -7.54 -2.84 18.07
C ARG A 578 -8.22 -3.49 16.86
N ASP A 579 -9.30 -2.86 16.40
CA ASP A 579 -9.86 -3.20 15.08
C ASP A 579 -8.92 -2.74 13.98
N GLN A 580 -8.74 -3.59 12.96
CA GLN A 580 -7.95 -3.30 11.76
C GLN A 580 -8.73 -3.79 10.55
N ALA A 581 -9.14 -2.85 9.69
CA ALA A 581 -10.02 -3.10 8.56
C ALA A 581 -9.38 -4.03 7.51
N ASP A 582 -8.05 -3.99 7.40
CA ASP A 582 -7.28 -4.76 6.42
C ASP A 582 -7.19 -6.26 6.76
N ILE A 583 -7.32 -6.64 8.04
CA ILE A 583 -7.25 -8.04 8.46
C ILE A 583 -8.54 -8.79 8.12
N THR A 584 -8.63 -9.27 6.90
CA THR A 584 -9.81 -9.95 6.32
C THR A 584 -9.44 -11.29 5.69
N GLY A 585 -10.44 -12.07 5.23
CA GLY A 585 -10.18 -13.35 4.55
C GLY A 585 -9.47 -14.38 5.43
N LEU A 586 -9.91 -14.54 6.68
CA LEU A 586 -9.21 -15.32 7.68
C LEU A 586 -9.44 -16.84 7.52
N ILE A 587 -8.35 -17.61 7.51
CA ILE A 587 -8.32 -19.07 7.73
C ILE A 587 -7.40 -19.32 8.95
N GLY A 588 -7.97 -19.52 10.11
CA GLY A 588 -7.21 -19.46 11.35
C GLY A 588 -6.70 -18.03 11.56
N GLN A 589 -5.39 -17.84 11.75
CA GLN A 589 -4.76 -16.53 11.80
C GLN A 589 -4.06 -16.13 10.48
N TYR A 590 -4.16 -16.92 9.43
CA TYR A 590 -3.84 -16.53 8.07
C TYR A 590 -4.89 -15.54 7.57
N ALA A 591 -4.48 -14.32 7.19
CA ALA A 591 -5.36 -13.27 6.70
C ALA A 591 -5.04 -12.99 5.23
N HIS A 592 -5.83 -13.57 4.29
CA HIS A 592 -5.55 -13.42 2.86
C HIS A 592 -5.76 -12.00 2.36
N GLY A 593 -6.65 -11.25 3.00
CA GLY A 593 -6.95 -9.86 2.63
C GLY A 593 -5.85 -8.85 2.97
N ASN A 594 -4.70 -9.31 3.52
CA ASN A 594 -3.57 -8.43 3.81
C ASN A 594 -2.21 -9.08 3.54
N GLU A 595 -1.25 -8.31 3.10
CA GLU A 595 0.03 -8.70 2.51
C GLU A 595 0.95 -9.53 3.40
N PRO A 596 1.06 -9.30 4.72
CA PRO A 596 1.93 -10.10 5.59
C PRO A 596 1.67 -11.61 5.53
N SER A 597 0.48 -12.02 5.11
CA SER A 597 0.11 -13.43 5.00
C SER A 597 0.39 -14.06 3.62
N HIS A 598 0.56 -13.30 2.56
CA HIS A 598 0.52 -13.79 1.17
C HIS A 598 1.49 -14.94 0.86
N HIS A 599 2.67 -14.94 1.47
CA HIS A 599 3.68 -15.99 1.28
C HIS A 599 3.50 -17.23 2.17
N ILE A 600 2.68 -17.13 3.26
CA ILE A 600 2.68 -18.15 4.34
C ILE A 600 2.22 -19.51 3.83
N ALA A 601 1.16 -19.59 3.01
CA ALA A 601 0.69 -20.86 2.46
C ALA A 601 1.75 -21.57 1.60
N TRP A 602 2.67 -20.82 1.01
CA TRP A 602 3.75 -21.31 0.18
C TRP A 602 4.97 -21.80 0.97
N LEU A 603 5.10 -21.43 2.24
CA LEU A 603 6.19 -21.92 3.12
C LEU A 603 6.16 -23.43 3.36
N TYR A 604 5.02 -24.09 3.17
CA TYR A 604 4.99 -25.54 3.21
C TYR A 604 5.91 -26.19 2.15
N ALA A 605 6.26 -25.48 1.07
CA ALA A 605 7.25 -25.96 0.11
C ALA A 605 8.62 -26.21 0.73
N ALA A 606 8.93 -25.52 1.86
CA ALA A 606 10.15 -25.69 2.66
C ALA A 606 10.03 -26.73 3.78
N THR A 607 8.91 -27.50 3.87
CA THR A 607 8.67 -28.54 4.90
C THR A 607 8.75 -29.95 4.31
N ALA A 608 8.56 -30.96 5.18
CA ALA A 608 8.50 -32.34 4.74
C ALA A 608 7.23 -32.68 3.94
N HIS A 609 6.17 -31.88 4.07
CA HIS A 609 4.85 -32.11 3.48
C HIS A 609 4.36 -30.94 2.62
N PRO A 610 5.01 -30.66 1.46
CA PRO A 610 4.62 -29.55 0.58
C PRO A 610 3.19 -29.66 0.05
N GLU A 611 2.61 -30.85 0.01
CA GLU A 611 1.22 -31.10 -0.38
C GLU A 611 0.19 -30.40 0.53
N LYS A 612 0.53 -30.10 1.79
CA LYS A 612 -0.31 -29.28 2.67
C LYS A 612 -0.44 -27.86 2.12
N GLY A 613 0.68 -27.26 1.65
CA GLY A 613 0.69 -25.97 0.99
C GLY A 613 -0.16 -25.95 -0.27
N HIS A 614 -0.03 -27.00 -1.12
CA HIS A 614 -0.88 -27.14 -2.32
C HIS A 614 -2.38 -27.13 -1.97
N ALA A 615 -2.76 -27.83 -0.89
CA ALA A 615 -4.14 -27.85 -0.44
C ALA A 615 -4.59 -26.46 0.06
N ARG A 616 -3.75 -25.70 0.78
CA ARG A 616 -4.06 -24.37 1.26
C ARG A 616 -4.14 -23.35 0.11
N VAL A 617 -3.19 -23.37 -0.81
CA VAL A 617 -3.23 -22.51 -2.00
C VAL A 617 -4.51 -22.78 -2.82
N ARG A 618 -4.86 -24.04 -3.02
CA ARG A 618 -6.11 -24.41 -3.69
C ARG A 618 -7.33 -23.90 -2.94
N GLN A 619 -7.39 -24.06 -1.62
CA GLN A 619 -8.45 -23.54 -0.77
C GLN A 619 -8.61 -22.03 -0.93
N ILE A 620 -7.52 -21.28 -0.89
CA ILE A 620 -7.52 -19.82 -1.04
C ILE A 620 -8.06 -19.42 -2.43
N LEU A 621 -7.53 -20.02 -3.50
CA LEU A 621 -7.99 -19.76 -4.87
C LEU A 621 -9.48 -20.01 -5.06
N GLU A 622 -10.06 -21.02 -4.39
CA GLU A 622 -11.45 -21.42 -4.53
C GLU A 622 -12.41 -20.67 -3.59
N THR A 623 -11.93 -20.14 -2.46
CA THR A 623 -12.82 -19.57 -1.43
C THR A 623 -12.64 -18.07 -1.18
N MET A 624 -11.48 -17.48 -1.58
CA MET A 624 -11.17 -16.09 -1.33
C MET A 624 -11.31 -15.20 -2.57
N TYR A 625 -11.63 -15.80 -3.73
CA TYR A 625 -11.88 -15.10 -4.98
C TYR A 625 -13.19 -15.57 -5.60
N SER A 626 -13.94 -14.65 -6.20
CA SER A 626 -15.16 -14.97 -6.95
C SER A 626 -15.36 -14.04 -8.13
N ASP A 627 -16.21 -14.43 -9.08
CA ASP A 627 -16.62 -13.62 -10.23
C ASP A 627 -17.80 -12.69 -9.89
N GLN A 628 -17.87 -12.20 -8.65
CA GLN A 628 -18.89 -11.29 -8.16
C GLN A 628 -18.28 -9.93 -7.82
N PRO A 629 -19.05 -8.83 -7.70
CA PRO A 629 -18.51 -7.53 -7.31
C PRO A 629 -17.72 -7.54 -5.99
N ASN A 630 -18.09 -8.38 -5.02
CA ASN A 630 -17.32 -8.60 -3.78
C ASN A 630 -16.30 -9.74 -3.91
N GLY A 631 -15.69 -9.90 -5.07
CA GLY A 631 -14.82 -11.01 -5.41
C GLY A 631 -13.45 -11.04 -4.75
N TYR A 632 -13.06 -10.00 -4.03
CA TYR A 632 -11.84 -9.91 -3.23
C TYR A 632 -12.16 -9.85 -1.74
N GLN A 633 -11.30 -10.42 -0.90
CA GLN A 633 -11.49 -10.46 0.55
C GLN A 633 -10.92 -9.26 1.31
N GLY A 634 -10.24 -8.34 0.66
CA GLY A 634 -9.63 -7.13 1.19
C GLY A 634 -9.26 -6.21 0.05
N ASN A 635 -8.47 -5.19 0.34
CA ASN A 635 -7.92 -4.28 -0.65
C ASN A 635 -7.25 -5.07 -1.78
N GLU A 636 -7.48 -4.69 -3.01
CA GLU A 636 -6.83 -5.34 -4.16
C GLU A 636 -5.35 -4.96 -4.24
N ASP A 637 -5.00 -3.78 -3.72
CA ASP A 637 -3.67 -3.20 -3.51
C ASP A 637 -2.80 -3.17 -4.78
N CYS A 638 -3.26 -2.30 -5.70
CA CYS A 638 -2.49 -1.93 -6.87
C CYS A 638 -1.99 -3.14 -7.68
N GLY A 639 -2.84 -4.17 -7.80
CA GLY A 639 -2.52 -5.38 -8.56
C GLY A 639 -1.93 -6.53 -7.74
N GLN A 640 -1.62 -6.35 -6.46
CA GLN A 640 -0.95 -7.40 -5.67
C GLN A 640 -1.84 -8.62 -5.42
N MET A 641 -3.08 -8.43 -4.96
CA MET A 641 -4.02 -9.54 -4.75
C MET A 641 -4.34 -10.27 -6.05
N SER A 642 -4.45 -9.53 -7.14
CA SER A 642 -4.67 -10.06 -8.49
C SER A 642 -3.47 -10.85 -8.99
N ALA A 643 -2.25 -10.32 -8.83
CA ALA A 643 -1.01 -11.03 -9.21
C ALA A 643 -0.82 -12.30 -8.39
N TRP A 644 -1.20 -12.30 -7.10
CA TRP A 644 -1.19 -13.49 -6.26
C TRP A 644 -2.08 -14.59 -6.85
N TYR A 645 -3.33 -14.23 -7.24
CA TYR A 645 -4.24 -15.18 -7.91
C TYR A 645 -3.65 -15.71 -9.21
N VAL A 646 -3.16 -14.83 -10.07
CA VAL A 646 -2.60 -15.19 -11.38
C VAL A 646 -1.47 -16.18 -11.24
N MET A 647 -0.41 -15.84 -10.49
CA MET A 647 0.77 -16.70 -10.36
C MET A 647 0.46 -17.99 -9.59
N SER A 648 -0.33 -17.90 -8.51
CA SER A 648 -0.76 -19.08 -7.76
C SER A 648 -1.61 -20.03 -8.60
N SER A 649 -2.43 -19.50 -9.51
CA SER A 649 -3.22 -20.31 -10.45
C SER A 649 -2.36 -21.09 -11.46
N TRP A 650 -1.16 -20.59 -11.79
CA TRP A 650 -0.15 -21.28 -12.61
C TRP A 650 0.61 -22.35 -11.81
N GLY A 651 0.47 -22.37 -10.49
CA GLY A 651 1.26 -23.21 -9.59
C GLY A 651 2.68 -22.69 -9.38
N LEU A 652 2.92 -21.40 -9.54
CA LEU A 652 4.21 -20.73 -9.34
C LEU A 652 4.06 -19.60 -8.30
N TYR A 653 5.02 -19.47 -7.39
CA TYR A 653 5.06 -18.35 -6.46
C TYR A 653 6.49 -17.89 -6.17
N PRO A 654 6.81 -16.59 -6.28
CA PRO A 654 8.12 -16.05 -5.95
C PRO A 654 8.26 -15.92 -4.43
N LEU A 655 8.51 -17.04 -3.73
CA LEU A 655 8.52 -17.07 -2.26
C LEU A 655 9.48 -16.07 -1.64
N VAL A 656 10.64 -15.86 -2.28
CA VAL A 656 11.67 -14.90 -1.86
C VAL A 656 12.10 -14.10 -3.09
N PRO A 657 11.42 -12.98 -3.41
CA PRO A 657 11.88 -12.09 -4.48
C PRO A 657 13.34 -11.69 -4.25
N GLY A 658 14.15 -11.64 -5.31
CA GLY A 658 15.60 -11.45 -5.22
C GLY A 658 16.43 -12.74 -5.24
N GLU A 659 15.81 -13.92 -5.05
CA GLU A 659 16.49 -15.22 -5.17
C GLU A 659 16.35 -15.92 -6.53
N ALA A 660 15.63 -15.31 -7.46
CA ALA A 660 15.38 -15.84 -8.81
C ALA A 660 14.88 -17.28 -8.84
N GLN A 661 13.93 -17.65 -8.00
CA GLN A 661 13.30 -18.98 -7.97
C GLN A 661 11.84 -18.92 -7.54
N TYR A 662 11.09 -19.99 -7.84
CA TYR A 662 9.67 -20.11 -7.57
C TYR A 662 9.35 -21.36 -6.76
N ALA A 663 8.53 -21.23 -5.74
CA ALA A 663 7.87 -22.36 -5.10
C ALA A 663 6.80 -22.93 -6.05
N LEU A 664 6.59 -24.23 -6.01
CA LEU A 664 5.71 -24.96 -6.92
C LEU A 664 4.48 -25.52 -6.20
N ALA A 665 3.32 -25.44 -6.86
CA ALA A 665 2.09 -26.12 -6.49
C ALA A 665 1.38 -26.66 -7.76
N ALA A 666 0.25 -27.34 -7.58
CA ALA A 666 -0.55 -27.80 -8.70
C ALA A 666 -1.26 -26.63 -9.40
N PRO A 667 -1.07 -26.41 -10.72
CA PRO A 667 -1.87 -25.46 -11.49
C PRO A 667 -3.37 -25.80 -11.40
N ILE A 668 -4.22 -24.77 -11.53
CA ILE A 668 -5.67 -24.98 -11.69
C ILE A 668 -6.07 -25.17 -13.14
N TRP A 669 -5.15 -24.90 -14.05
CA TRP A 669 -5.32 -24.92 -15.51
C TRP A 669 -4.80 -26.24 -16.13
N ASP A 670 -5.38 -26.65 -17.24
CA ASP A 670 -4.85 -27.75 -18.03
C ASP A 670 -3.54 -27.33 -18.72
N GLU A 671 -3.49 -26.10 -19.21
CA GLU A 671 -2.31 -25.53 -19.85
C GLU A 671 -2.11 -24.06 -19.45
N VAL A 672 -0.85 -23.65 -19.34
CA VAL A 672 -0.41 -22.25 -19.18
C VAL A 672 0.64 -21.93 -20.22
N SER A 673 0.51 -20.77 -20.87
CA SER A 673 1.41 -20.29 -21.92
C SER A 673 1.91 -18.89 -21.59
N LEU A 674 3.22 -18.71 -21.47
CA LEU A 674 3.94 -17.47 -21.19
C LEU A 674 4.90 -17.16 -22.35
N PRO A 675 4.41 -16.64 -23.48
CA PRO A 675 5.22 -16.48 -24.70
C PRO A 675 6.31 -15.42 -24.57
N ALA A 676 6.16 -14.44 -23.66
CA ALA A 676 7.17 -13.40 -23.41
C ALA A 676 8.33 -13.87 -22.51
N LEU A 677 8.17 -15.01 -21.82
CA LEU A 677 9.16 -15.48 -20.87
C LEU A 677 10.24 -16.33 -21.56
N GLY A 678 11.47 -15.82 -21.54
CA GLY A 678 12.60 -16.45 -22.18
C GLY A 678 12.56 -16.46 -23.72
N PRO A 679 13.61 -16.94 -24.39
CA PRO A 679 13.75 -16.79 -25.85
C PRO A 679 12.81 -17.66 -26.69
N LYS A 680 12.14 -18.66 -26.09
CA LYS A 680 11.23 -19.61 -26.80
C LYS A 680 9.82 -19.59 -26.23
N GLY A 681 9.54 -18.75 -25.23
CA GLY A 681 8.34 -18.87 -24.41
C GLY A 681 8.37 -20.10 -23.51
N VAL A 682 7.51 -20.12 -22.50
CA VAL A 682 7.38 -21.21 -21.51
C VAL A 682 5.96 -21.71 -21.51
N TYR A 683 5.82 -23.05 -21.49
CA TYR A 683 4.53 -23.74 -21.51
C TYR A 683 4.46 -24.76 -20.36
N PHE A 684 3.35 -24.76 -19.65
CA PHE A 684 3.04 -25.78 -18.64
C PHE A 684 1.84 -26.62 -19.09
N THR A 685 1.89 -27.91 -18.81
CA THR A 685 0.73 -28.80 -18.92
C THR A 685 0.52 -29.53 -17.60
N SER A 686 -0.73 -29.67 -17.17
CA SER A 686 -1.11 -30.40 -15.96
C SER A 686 -1.69 -31.76 -16.32
N GLN A 687 -1.23 -32.83 -15.65
CA GLN A 687 -1.74 -34.20 -15.84
C GLN A 687 -2.32 -34.78 -14.56
N GLY A 688 -3.66 -34.82 -14.47
CA GLY A 688 -4.39 -35.38 -13.36
C GLY A 688 -4.58 -34.46 -12.13
N SER A 689 -5.08 -34.99 -11.01
CA SER A 689 -5.32 -34.23 -9.76
C SER A 689 -4.42 -34.75 -8.64
N GLY A 690 -3.71 -33.85 -7.90
CA GLY A 690 -2.87 -34.24 -6.75
C GLY A 690 -1.69 -33.28 -6.55
N ALA A 691 -0.78 -33.57 -5.61
CA ALA A 691 0.46 -32.84 -5.42
C ALA A 691 1.43 -33.10 -6.58
N TYR A 692 2.11 -32.02 -7.06
CA TYR A 692 2.85 -32.09 -8.31
C TYR A 692 4.27 -31.58 -8.19
N LEU A 693 5.09 -32.12 -9.08
CA LEU A 693 6.45 -31.66 -9.33
C LEU A 693 6.56 -31.35 -10.82
N ALA A 694 7.18 -30.22 -11.13
CA ALA A 694 7.48 -29.89 -12.53
C ALA A 694 8.53 -30.85 -13.07
N GLN A 695 8.25 -31.46 -14.23
CA GLN A 695 9.23 -32.26 -14.99
C GLN A 695 9.42 -31.60 -16.35
N ARG A 696 10.65 -31.61 -16.87
CA ARG A 696 10.90 -31.23 -18.27
C ARG A 696 10.11 -32.16 -19.19
N ALA A 697 9.40 -31.59 -20.14
CA ALA A 697 8.95 -32.38 -21.28
C ALA A 697 10.17 -32.66 -22.16
N THR A 698 10.67 -33.90 -22.17
CA THR A 698 11.76 -34.29 -23.09
C THR A 698 11.19 -35.14 -24.21
N ASP A 699 11.57 -34.85 -25.45
CA ASP A 699 11.29 -35.71 -26.60
C ASP A 699 12.02 -37.06 -26.52
N ASP A 700 12.96 -37.18 -25.55
CA ASP A 700 13.73 -38.40 -25.35
C ASP A 700 13.23 -39.15 -24.08
N LEU A 701 12.46 -40.20 -24.32
CA LEU A 701 11.93 -41.14 -23.29
C LEU A 701 13.05 -41.88 -22.51
N ARG A 702 14.33 -41.63 -22.81
CA ARG A 702 15.49 -42.23 -22.14
C ARG A 702 16.29 -41.26 -21.28
N ALA A 703 15.86 -39.98 -21.21
CA ALA A 703 16.49 -39.03 -20.30
C ALA A 703 16.14 -39.38 -18.86
N GLU A 704 17.13 -39.45 -17.98
CA GLU A 704 16.93 -39.60 -16.54
C GLU A 704 15.96 -38.51 -16.07
N SER A 705 14.90 -38.88 -15.35
CA SER A 705 13.94 -37.94 -14.81
C SER A 705 14.70 -36.91 -13.97
N PRO A 706 14.52 -35.60 -14.22
CA PRO A 706 15.16 -34.57 -13.40
C PRO A 706 14.71 -34.73 -11.94
N PRO A 707 15.50 -34.28 -10.97
CA PRO A 707 15.14 -34.36 -9.56
C PRO A 707 13.79 -33.67 -9.32
N ARG A 708 12.95 -34.31 -8.56
CA ARG A 708 11.65 -33.78 -8.15
C ARG A 708 11.90 -32.67 -7.17
N SER A 709 11.50 -31.43 -7.47
CA SER A 709 11.72 -30.26 -6.64
C SER A 709 10.41 -29.54 -6.30
N SER A 710 10.32 -29.03 -5.10
CA SER A 710 9.27 -28.07 -4.72
C SER A 710 9.59 -26.65 -5.16
N TYR A 711 10.73 -26.43 -5.80
CA TYR A 711 11.24 -25.15 -6.31
C TYR A 711 11.73 -25.26 -7.73
N LEU A 712 11.60 -24.16 -8.48
CA LEU A 712 12.09 -24.03 -9.86
C LEU A 712 12.91 -22.74 -9.99
N PRO A 713 14.24 -22.82 -10.27
CA PRO A 713 15.05 -21.65 -10.55
C PRO A 713 14.58 -20.94 -11.81
N HIS A 714 14.70 -19.63 -11.85
CA HIS A 714 14.32 -18.81 -13.01
C HIS A 714 15.16 -19.18 -14.25
N ALA A 715 16.45 -19.40 -14.08
CA ALA A 715 17.33 -19.82 -15.17
C ALA A 715 16.91 -21.17 -15.80
N ASP A 716 16.45 -22.12 -14.98
CA ASP A 716 15.91 -23.37 -15.46
C ASP A 716 14.55 -23.16 -16.15
N LEU A 717 13.69 -22.30 -15.57
CA LEU A 717 12.40 -21.96 -16.15
C LEU A 717 12.52 -21.39 -17.57
N ILE A 718 13.40 -20.40 -17.78
CA ILE A 718 13.62 -19.81 -19.11
C ILE A 718 14.52 -20.64 -20.02
N GLY A 719 15.28 -21.57 -19.48
CA GLY A 719 16.17 -22.48 -20.23
C GLY A 719 15.44 -23.55 -21.01
N HIS A 720 14.18 -23.82 -20.68
CA HIS A 720 13.36 -24.86 -21.30
C HIS A 720 12.01 -24.30 -21.71
N SER A 721 11.49 -24.75 -22.84
CA SER A 721 10.22 -24.26 -23.38
C SER A 721 8.98 -25.00 -22.86
N SER A 722 9.14 -26.14 -22.18
CA SER A 722 7.99 -26.97 -21.84
C SER A 722 8.18 -27.74 -20.53
N TYR A 723 7.16 -27.72 -19.68
CA TYR A 723 7.11 -28.41 -18.38
C TYR A 723 5.81 -29.18 -18.25
N VAL A 724 5.86 -30.33 -17.57
CA VAL A 724 4.70 -31.15 -17.24
C VAL A 724 4.58 -31.24 -15.73
N PHE A 725 3.48 -30.75 -15.18
CA PHE A 725 3.09 -31.03 -13.81
C PHE A 725 2.39 -32.40 -13.76
N SER A 726 3.01 -33.37 -13.13
CA SER A 726 2.47 -34.72 -13.02
C SER A 726 2.30 -35.10 -11.55
N ARG A 727 1.32 -35.99 -11.29
CA ARG A 727 1.07 -36.53 -9.95
C ARG A 727 2.31 -37.25 -9.43
N ALA A 728 2.89 -36.78 -8.33
CA ALA A 728 3.98 -37.45 -7.65
C ALA A 728 3.46 -38.60 -6.80
N ILE A 729 4.10 -39.74 -6.89
CA ILE A 729 4.06 -40.78 -5.83
C ILE A 729 4.90 -40.18 -4.71
N ALA A 730 4.38 -40.15 -3.47
CA ALA A 730 5.03 -39.50 -2.32
C ALA A 730 6.53 -39.77 -2.29
N PRO A 731 7.38 -38.74 -2.25
CA PRO A 731 8.83 -38.96 -2.19
C PRO A 731 9.22 -39.35 -0.77
N ASN A 732 10.00 -40.43 -0.65
CA ASN A 732 10.75 -40.71 0.56
C ASN A 732 11.96 -39.75 0.75
N ASP A 733 12.09 -38.70 -0.09
CA ASP A 733 13.29 -37.87 -0.22
C ASP A 733 13.02 -36.36 -0.06
N ALA A 734 12.05 -35.95 0.77
CA ALA A 734 11.77 -34.51 1.03
C ALA A 734 13.00 -33.79 1.62
N GLU A 735 13.90 -34.50 2.33
CA GLU A 735 15.19 -33.98 2.76
C GLU A 735 16.10 -33.56 1.59
N ASN A 736 16.05 -34.28 0.46
CA ASN A 736 16.94 -34.01 -0.68
C ASN A 736 16.50 -32.79 -1.53
N THR A 737 15.23 -32.52 -1.61
CA THR A 737 14.71 -31.32 -2.35
C THR A 737 15.04 -30.02 -1.64
N TRP A 738 14.98 -30.02 -0.31
CA TRP A 738 15.39 -28.89 0.52
C TRP A 738 16.92 -28.66 0.50
N THR A 739 17.70 -29.73 0.44
CA THR A 739 19.17 -29.67 0.35
C THR A 739 19.63 -29.05 -0.98
N LEU A 740 18.90 -29.28 -2.08
CA LEU A 740 19.15 -28.63 -3.38
C LEU A 740 18.91 -27.12 -3.32
N TYR A 741 17.82 -26.65 -2.71
CA TYR A 741 17.56 -25.24 -2.46
C TYR A 741 18.68 -24.57 -1.66
N GLN A 742 19.13 -25.22 -0.57
CA GLN A 742 20.20 -24.73 0.28
C GLN A 742 21.54 -24.57 -0.45
N ASN A 743 21.84 -25.48 -1.40
CA ASN A 743 23.10 -25.50 -2.15
C ASN A 743 23.14 -24.49 -3.31
N MET A 744 22.00 -23.94 -3.71
CA MET A 744 21.91 -22.97 -4.81
C MET A 744 22.09 -21.51 -4.35
N HIS A 745 21.98 -21.23 -3.04
CA HIS A 745 22.12 -19.89 -2.50
C HIS A 745 23.61 -19.50 -2.35
N PRO A 746 24.09 -18.39 -2.95
CA PRO A 746 25.51 -18.02 -2.92
C PRO A 746 26.08 -17.77 -1.51
N PHE A 747 25.23 -17.57 -0.50
CA PHE A 747 25.61 -17.31 0.89
C PHE A 747 25.44 -18.52 1.82
N VAL A 748 24.78 -19.61 1.38
CA VAL A 748 24.45 -20.77 2.22
C VAL A 748 25.70 -21.51 2.69
N ASP A 749 26.77 -21.55 1.88
CA ASP A 749 28.00 -22.29 2.18
C ASP A 749 29.00 -21.53 3.08
N ARG A 750 28.77 -20.24 3.35
CA ARG A 750 29.84 -19.42 3.94
C ARG A 750 29.75 -19.20 5.43
N ARG A 751 28.56 -19.40 6.11
CA ARG A 751 28.56 -18.96 7.51
C ARG A 751 27.45 -19.57 8.39
N ASP A 752 27.87 -20.40 9.27
CA ASP A 752 27.41 -20.30 10.66
C ASP A 752 27.92 -18.95 11.20
N LEU A 753 27.17 -17.85 10.94
CA LEU A 753 27.44 -16.59 11.63
C LEU A 753 27.22 -16.87 13.12
N ASP A 754 28.29 -16.85 13.89
CA ASP A 754 28.24 -16.90 15.36
C ASP A 754 27.67 -15.57 15.88
N LEU A 755 26.44 -15.27 15.46
CA LEU A 755 25.71 -14.06 15.82
C LEU A 755 24.64 -14.44 16.84
N ALA A 756 24.83 -13.97 18.07
CA ALA A 756 23.89 -14.20 19.15
C ALA A 756 22.71 -13.20 19.09
N PRO A 757 21.49 -13.61 19.46
CA PRO A 757 20.39 -12.68 19.69
C PRO A 757 20.73 -11.68 20.81
N ALA A 758 20.00 -10.57 20.86
CA ALA A 758 20.20 -9.56 21.86
C ALA A 758 20.00 -10.11 23.29
N PRO A 759 20.87 -9.80 24.24
CA PRO A 759 20.68 -10.19 25.63
C PRO A 759 19.56 -9.38 26.27
N GLN A 760 18.77 -9.98 27.16
CA GLN A 760 17.69 -9.26 27.83
C GLN A 760 18.21 -8.51 29.07
N ILE A 761 17.80 -7.25 29.21
CA ILE A 761 18.04 -6.40 30.37
C ILE A 761 16.69 -6.12 31.04
N LYS A 762 16.45 -6.68 32.24
CA LYS A 762 15.24 -6.42 33.01
C LYS A 762 15.52 -5.35 34.05
N VAL A 763 14.93 -4.18 33.89
CA VAL A 763 14.96 -3.07 34.85
C VAL A 763 13.62 -2.39 34.87
N PRO A 764 13.05 -2.06 36.05
CA PRO A 764 11.82 -1.26 36.10
C PRO A 764 12.04 0.07 35.39
N ARG A 765 11.11 0.44 34.50
CA ARG A 765 11.18 1.71 33.76
C ARG A 765 11.17 2.92 34.68
N ARG A 766 10.59 2.76 35.89
CA ARG A 766 10.42 3.79 36.92
C ARG A 766 10.82 3.26 38.28
N PHE A 767 11.41 4.13 39.09
CA PHE A 767 11.70 3.81 40.50
C PHE A 767 11.71 5.07 41.38
N GLU A 768 11.52 4.89 42.69
CA GLU A 768 11.45 6.00 43.65
C GLU A 768 12.81 6.31 44.26
N GLU A 769 13.45 5.35 44.94
CA GLU A 769 14.73 5.55 45.61
C GLU A 769 15.88 4.84 44.93
N SER A 770 15.71 3.54 44.66
CA SER A 770 16.70 2.71 43.96
C SER A 770 16.03 1.53 43.28
N THR A 771 16.67 1.01 42.22
CA THR A 771 16.22 -0.20 41.52
C THR A 771 17.42 -1.08 41.16
N THR A 772 17.15 -2.26 40.61
CA THR A 772 18.16 -3.22 40.21
C THR A 772 17.94 -3.62 38.77
N ALA A 773 18.95 -3.48 37.93
CA ALA A 773 18.96 -4.05 36.60
C ALA A 773 19.45 -5.51 36.66
N THR A 774 18.71 -6.43 36.03
CA THR A 774 19.07 -7.85 35.90
C THR A 774 19.37 -8.14 34.45
N ILE A 775 20.53 -8.66 34.16
CA ILE A 775 21.00 -9.02 32.81
C ILE A 775 20.84 -10.53 32.63
N LEU A 776 20.06 -10.93 31.65
CA LEU A 776 19.89 -12.32 31.24
C LEU A 776 20.70 -12.54 29.95
N ARG A 777 21.74 -13.32 30.01
CA ARG A 777 22.51 -13.79 28.84
C ARG A 777 21.91 -15.10 28.37
N ASP A 778 21.71 -15.22 27.05
CA ASP A 778 21.14 -16.40 26.39
C ASP A 778 19.72 -16.72 26.88
N GLY A 779 18.71 -16.20 26.26
CA GLY A 779 17.28 -16.23 26.56
C GLY A 779 16.65 -17.55 27.10
N HIS A 780 17.41 -18.62 27.34
CA HIS A 780 16.94 -19.95 27.69
C HIS A 780 17.36 -20.53 29.05
N GLN A 781 18.36 -19.99 29.69
CA GLN A 781 18.71 -20.46 31.03
C GLN A 781 19.12 -19.27 31.90
N ALA A 782 18.67 -19.29 33.15
CA ALA A 782 19.16 -18.43 34.21
C ALA A 782 20.66 -18.75 34.46
N MET A 783 21.53 -18.33 33.56
CA MET A 783 22.95 -18.22 33.80
C MET A 783 23.16 -16.93 34.58
N GLU A 784 23.96 -17.01 35.66
CA GLU A 784 24.35 -15.96 36.61
C GLU A 784 23.86 -14.54 36.22
N ALA A 785 22.69 -14.14 36.76
CA ALA A 785 22.15 -12.81 36.56
C ALA A 785 23.14 -11.80 37.20
N GLU A 786 23.78 -10.99 36.35
CA GLU A 786 24.54 -9.86 36.84
C GLU A 786 23.57 -8.77 37.29
N THR A 787 23.58 -8.40 38.55
CA THR A 787 22.72 -7.38 39.11
C THR A 787 23.49 -6.09 39.38
N ARG A 788 22.94 -4.97 38.92
CA ARG A 788 23.49 -3.61 39.20
C ARG A 788 22.47 -2.76 39.91
N SER A 789 22.83 -2.15 41.03
CA SER A 789 22.00 -1.18 41.73
C SER A 789 22.05 0.18 41.04
N ILE A 790 20.88 0.82 40.86
CA ILE A 790 20.70 2.10 40.20
C ILE A 790 19.95 3.04 41.13
N THR A 791 20.50 4.22 41.40
CA THR A 791 19.96 5.24 42.32
C THR A 791 19.57 6.55 41.66
N GLU A 792 19.95 6.73 40.41
CA GLU A 792 19.61 7.86 39.53
C GLU A 792 19.12 7.35 38.19
N SER A 793 18.42 8.21 37.44
CA SER A 793 17.99 7.86 36.05
C SER A 793 19.20 7.40 35.25
N ALA A 794 19.06 6.29 34.53
CA ALA A 794 20.16 5.66 33.82
C ALA A 794 19.72 5.00 32.53
N ILE A 795 20.65 4.91 31.58
CA ILE A 795 20.56 4.07 30.40
C ILE A 795 21.50 2.90 30.61
N VAL A 796 20.99 1.68 30.50
CA VAL A 796 21.78 0.45 30.64
C VAL A 796 21.88 -0.18 29.27
N THR A 797 23.08 -0.20 28.67
CA THR A 797 23.34 -0.80 27.35
C THR A 797 24.28 -1.99 27.51
N LEU A 798 23.97 -3.08 26.86
CA LEU A 798 24.79 -4.26 26.75
C LEU A 798 25.04 -4.62 25.30
N LYS A 799 26.30 -4.65 24.89
CA LYS A 799 26.69 -5.04 23.52
C LYS A 799 27.60 -6.27 23.62
N PRO A 800 27.13 -7.46 23.24
CA PRO A 800 27.99 -8.65 23.20
C PRO A 800 29.06 -8.52 22.12
N LYS A 801 30.11 -9.33 22.20
CA LYS A 801 31.24 -9.30 21.24
C LYS A 801 30.78 -9.66 19.81
N ASN A 802 29.88 -10.64 19.70
CA ASN A 802 29.26 -11.11 18.44
C ASN A 802 27.76 -11.22 18.66
N GLY A 803 27.00 -10.17 18.38
CA GLY A 803 25.55 -10.19 18.55
C GLY A 803 24.94 -8.80 18.59
N HIS A 804 23.64 -8.79 18.69
CA HIS A 804 22.85 -7.57 18.76
C HIS A 804 22.95 -6.92 20.15
N ALA A 805 22.90 -5.60 20.22
CA ALA A 805 22.94 -4.87 21.47
C ALA A 805 21.52 -4.79 22.09
N SER A 806 21.47 -4.59 23.42
CA SER A 806 20.24 -4.26 24.14
C SER A 806 20.41 -2.97 24.93
N THR A 807 19.38 -2.15 24.96
CA THR A 807 19.35 -0.92 25.71
C THR A 807 18.06 -0.85 26.53
N ALA A 808 18.21 -0.56 27.83
CA ALA A 808 17.07 -0.35 28.72
C ALA A 808 17.20 1.01 29.42
N TYR A 809 16.08 1.66 29.60
CA TYR A 809 15.96 2.96 30.25
C TYR A 809 15.29 2.81 31.60
N THR A 810 15.82 3.50 32.62
CA THR A 810 15.16 3.56 33.93
C THR A 810 15.20 4.99 34.45
N THR A 811 14.06 5.51 34.84
CA THR A 811 13.85 6.90 35.22
C THR A 811 13.46 6.98 36.68
N LYS A 812 14.19 7.78 37.42
CA LYS A 812 13.83 8.11 38.79
C LYS A 812 12.67 9.08 38.82
N LYS A 813 11.60 8.75 39.51
CA LYS A 813 10.43 9.62 39.62
C LYS A 813 10.87 11.02 40.11
N PRO A 814 10.46 12.10 39.42
CA PRO A 814 10.96 13.44 39.70
C PRO A 814 10.62 13.98 41.09
N ASN A 815 9.48 13.53 41.64
CA ASN A 815 8.98 13.96 42.97
C ASN A 815 8.04 12.92 43.59
N ASP A 816 7.57 13.18 44.78
CA ASP A 816 6.67 12.32 45.58
C ASP A 816 5.18 12.65 45.39
N TRP A 817 4.81 13.44 44.37
CA TRP A 817 3.44 13.81 44.08
C TRP A 817 2.67 12.62 43.47
N SER A 818 1.35 12.62 43.68
CA SER A 818 0.43 11.67 43.04
C SER A 818 -0.45 12.37 42.04
N VAL A 819 -0.98 11.62 41.09
CA VAL A 819 -1.89 12.11 40.05
C VAL A 819 -3.18 11.31 40.06
N ALA A 820 -4.29 11.96 39.74
CA ALA A 820 -5.59 11.34 39.57
C ALA A 820 -6.33 12.02 38.41
N ILE A 821 -6.91 11.24 37.52
CA ILE A 821 -7.85 11.73 36.51
C ILE A 821 -9.20 11.93 37.17
N VAL A 822 -9.64 13.18 37.27
CA VAL A 822 -10.91 13.57 37.91
C VAL A 822 -12.08 13.43 36.93
N SER A 823 -11.87 13.79 35.68
CA SER A 823 -12.84 13.61 34.60
C SER A 823 -12.14 13.47 33.25
N GLY A 824 -12.80 12.87 32.29
CA GLY A 824 -12.24 12.48 31.00
C GLY A 824 -11.84 11.01 31.04
N THR A 825 -12.44 10.21 30.18
CA THR A 825 -12.12 8.77 30.04
C THR A 825 -11.06 8.60 28.96
N PRO A 826 -9.91 7.99 29.26
CA PRO A 826 -8.93 7.72 28.23
C PRO A 826 -9.48 6.72 27.22
N ASN A 827 -9.11 6.91 25.96
CA ASN A 827 -9.30 5.88 24.95
C ASN A 827 -8.49 4.63 25.38
N PRO A 828 -9.06 3.42 25.34
CA PRO A 828 -8.36 2.21 25.79
C PRO A 828 -7.02 1.97 25.07
N GLN A 829 -6.87 2.45 23.83
CA GLN A 829 -5.64 2.31 23.05
C GLN A 829 -4.55 3.31 23.49
N TYR A 830 -4.94 4.45 24.10
CA TYR A 830 -4.05 5.55 24.49
C TYR A 830 -4.15 5.80 25.98
N ASN A 831 -3.85 4.77 26.76
CA ASN A 831 -3.94 4.80 28.21
C ASN A 831 -2.71 4.14 28.87
N PRO A 832 -1.63 4.89 29.08
CA PRO A 832 -0.44 4.38 29.76
C PRO A 832 -0.63 4.24 31.28
N GLY A 833 -1.81 4.64 31.79
CA GLY A 833 -2.17 4.70 33.21
C GLY A 833 -1.89 6.06 33.83
N ASP A 834 -2.64 6.41 34.88
CA ASP A 834 -2.58 7.75 35.50
C ASP A 834 -1.16 8.13 35.92
N ALA A 835 -0.39 7.18 36.46
CA ALA A 835 0.96 7.43 36.96
C ALA A 835 1.94 7.89 35.88
N ALA A 836 1.68 7.58 34.58
CA ALA A 836 2.50 8.01 33.47
C ALA A 836 2.57 9.54 33.34
N LEU A 837 1.50 10.24 33.74
CA LEU A 837 1.44 11.70 33.65
C LEU A 837 2.43 12.48 34.58
N ILE A 838 3.16 11.79 35.47
CA ILE A 838 4.11 12.44 36.41
C ILE A 838 5.35 11.57 36.65
N ASP A 839 5.75 10.74 35.72
CA ASP A 839 6.80 9.74 35.94
C ASP A 839 8.19 10.15 35.46
N GLY A 840 8.27 11.27 34.75
CA GLY A 840 9.51 11.79 34.20
C GLY A 840 9.89 11.20 32.84
N VAL A 841 9.04 10.34 32.27
CA VAL A 841 9.19 9.85 30.90
C VAL A 841 8.36 10.72 29.97
N ARG A 842 8.88 11.10 28.81
CA ARG A 842 8.17 11.95 27.85
C ARG A 842 7.84 11.17 26.59
N GLY A 843 6.63 11.38 26.09
CA GLY A 843 6.16 10.86 24.81
C GLY A 843 6.90 11.49 23.65
N ASP A 844 6.91 10.75 22.55
CA ASP A 844 7.49 11.15 21.27
C ASP A 844 6.42 11.76 20.35
N VAL A 845 6.82 12.48 19.31
CA VAL A 845 5.92 12.93 18.24
C VAL A 845 5.27 11.75 17.52
N ASP A 846 5.96 10.63 17.41
CA ASP A 846 5.37 9.34 17.03
C ASP A 846 4.59 8.76 18.23
N TRP A 847 3.34 9.18 18.35
CA TRP A 847 2.45 8.83 19.45
C TRP A 847 2.09 7.34 19.52
N HIS A 848 2.34 6.56 18.45
CA HIS A 848 2.13 5.12 18.44
C HIS A 848 3.10 4.33 19.34
N LYS A 849 4.21 4.96 19.72
CA LYS A 849 5.17 4.38 20.68
C LYS A 849 4.60 4.24 22.10
N GLY A 850 3.44 4.80 22.36
CA GLY A 850 2.82 4.86 23.69
C GLY A 850 3.16 6.15 24.43
N GLU A 851 3.08 6.13 25.77
CA GLU A 851 3.32 7.23 26.73
C GLU A 851 2.22 8.29 26.78
N TRP A 852 1.40 8.44 25.77
CA TRP A 852 0.36 9.46 25.69
C TRP A 852 -0.97 9.00 26.30
N PHE A 853 -1.51 9.82 27.22
CA PHE A 853 -2.90 9.76 27.63
C PHE A 853 -3.77 10.44 26.56
N GLY A 854 -4.63 9.72 25.89
CA GLY A 854 -5.49 10.23 24.83
C GLY A 854 -6.97 10.18 25.19
N ALA A 855 -7.69 11.31 25.08
CA ALA A 855 -9.14 11.40 25.29
C ALA A 855 -9.82 12.07 24.11
N GLN A 856 -10.90 11.47 23.55
CA GLN A 856 -11.61 11.95 22.38
C GLN A 856 -12.94 12.64 22.76
N GLY A 857 -13.24 13.77 22.13
CA GLY A 857 -14.53 14.44 22.19
C GLY A 857 -14.94 14.98 23.56
N GLN A 858 -14.05 15.01 24.53
CA GLN A 858 -14.36 15.34 25.93
C GLN A 858 -13.28 16.19 26.59
N ASP A 859 -13.68 16.98 27.57
CA ASP A 859 -12.77 17.71 28.45
C ASP A 859 -12.06 16.75 29.42
N VAL A 860 -10.79 17.04 29.73
CA VAL A 860 -9.99 16.27 30.69
C VAL A 860 -9.69 17.12 31.92
N THR A 861 -9.88 16.55 33.11
CA THR A 861 -9.51 17.18 34.37
C THR A 861 -8.57 16.28 35.17
N ILE A 862 -7.40 16.79 35.52
CA ILE A 862 -6.36 16.07 36.24
C ILE A 862 -6.07 16.81 37.55
N LEU A 863 -5.92 16.05 38.63
CA LEU A 863 -5.48 16.57 39.94
C LEU A 863 -4.13 15.97 40.30
N VAL A 864 -3.13 16.81 40.49
CA VAL A 864 -1.79 16.42 40.97
C VAL A 864 -1.62 16.90 42.39
N SER A 865 -1.33 15.99 43.32
CA SER A 865 -1.34 16.27 44.76
C SER A 865 -0.04 15.89 45.43
N PRO A 866 0.52 16.75 46.30
CA PRO A 866 1.64 16.37 47.16
C PRO A 866 1.18 15.39 48.25
N PRO A 867 2.06 14.56 48.83
CA PRO A 867 1.71 13.59 49.86
C PRO A 867 1.03 14.23 51.12
N ARG A 868 1.32 15.52 51.37
CA ARG A 868 0.67 16.34 52.41
C ARG A 868 0.56 17.78 51.93
N PRO A 869 -0.52 18.49 52.27
CA PRO A 869 -0.68 19.90 51.93
C PRO A 869 0.53 20.75 52.32
N LYS A 870 1.13 21.46 51.36
CA LYS A 870 2.36 22.24 51.46
C LYS A 870 2.11 23.76 51.35
N ARG A 871 2.96 24.57 51.99
CA ARG A 871 3.01 26.05 51.80
C ARG A 871 4.05 26.36 50.70
N LEU A 872 3.60 26.44 49.46
CA LEU A 872 4.48 26.68 48.33
C LEU A 872 4.95 28.15 48.27
N LYS A 873 6.24 28.38 48.02
CA LYS A 873 6.82 29.71 47.76
C LYS A 873 6.73 30.06 46.28
N ALA A 874 7.17 29.17 45.47
CA ALA A 874 7.05 29.23 44.01
C ALA A 874 6.97 27.80 43.47
N VAL A 875 6.31 27.62 42.33
CA VAL A 875 6.23 26.34 41.66
C VAL A 875 6.31 26.62 40.16
N ASN A 876 7.25 25.99 39.49
CA ASN A 876 7.30 25.95 38.04
C ASN A 876 6.54 24.69 37.59
N ILE A 877 5.70 24.84 36.61
CA ILE A 877 4.85 23.78 36.08
C ILE A 877 5.03 23.72 34.57
N GLU A 878 5.20 22.53 34.07
CA GLU A 878 5.25 22.22 32.65
C GLU A 878 4.31 21.08 32.38
N VAL A 879 3.51 21.19 31.31
CA VAL A 879 2.63 20.11 30.81
C VAL A 879 2.98 19.85 29.35
N THR A 880 3.18 18.62 29.00
CA THR A 880 3.48 18.18 27.64
C THR A 880 2.19 17.85 26.90
N LEU A 881 2.02 18.43 25.72
CA LEU A 881 0.85 18.30 24.84
C LEU A 881 1.33 17.91 23.44
N LEU A 882 0.62 17.02 22.77
CA LEU A 882 0.86 16.67 21.36
C LEU A 882 -0.16 17.36 20.47
N HIS A 883 0.30 17.81 19.31
CA HIS A 883 -0.51 18.19 18.18
C HIS A 883 -0.11 17.34 16.95
N ASP A 884 -1.08 16.66 16.38
CA ASP A 884 -1.00 15.98 15.09
C ASP A 884 -2.39 16.00 14.45
N GLN A 885 -2.67 17.08 13.73
CA GLN A 885 -4.02 17.31 13.21
C GLN A 885 -4.45 16.20 12.22
N ARG A 886 -3.53 15.58 11.47
CA ARG A 886 -3.84 14.49 10.55
C ARG A 886 -4.40 13.27 11.27
N SER A 887 -3.96 13.04 12.49
CA SER A 887 -4.43 11.98 13.41
C SER A 887 -5.53 12.47 14.36
N TRP A 888 -6.16 13.61 14.07
CA TRP A 888 -7.24 14.23 14.84
C TRP A 888 -6.82 14.69 16.26
N ILE A 889 -5.52 14.73 16.52
CA ILE A 889 -4.93 15.17 17.79
C ILE A 889 -4.70 16.69 17.72
N THR A 890 -5.38 17.42 18.61
CA THR A 890 -5.34 18.89 18.61
C THR A 890 -4.96 19.44 19.97
N TYR A 891 -4.41 20.64 20.01
CA TYR A 891 -4.29 21.35 21.28
C TYR A 891 -5.65 21.55 21.90
N PRO A 892 -5.78 21.46 23.25
CA PRO A 892 -7.01 21.85 23.92
C PRO A 892 -7.32 23.32 23.63
N LYS A 893 -8.56 23.67 23.31
CA LYS A 893 -8.94 25.08 23.07
C LYS A 893 -8.64 26.01 24.25
N ARG A 894 -8.51 25.41 25.46
CA ARG A 894 -8.13 26.13 26.68
C ARG A 894 -7.49 25.19 27.69
N VAL A 895 -6.42 25.62 28.31
CA VAL A 895 -5.77 24.98 29.46
C VAL A 895 -5.98 25.88 30.65
N GLU A 896 -6.49 25.35 31.76
CA GLU A 896 -6.68 26.07 33.03
C GLU A 896 -5.96 25.33 34.15
N MET A 897 -5.32 26.07 35.05
CA MET A 897 -4.67 25.57 36.23
C MET A 897 -5.26 26.20 37.48
N TYR A 898 -5.73 25.39 38.40
CA TYR A 898 -6.26 25.79 39.69
C TYR A 898 -5.37 25.29 40.81
N LEU A 899 -5.14 26.13 41.83
CA LEU A 899 -4.53 25.72 43.07
C LEU A 899 -5.64 25.37 44.06
N VAL A 900 -5.55 24.17 44.64
CA VAL A 900 -6.52 23.61 45.57
C VAL A 900 -5.94 23.69 46.99
N LYS A 901 -6.66 24.36 47.93
CA LYS A 901 -6.28 24.46 49.33
C LYS A 901 -6.62 23.19 50.12
N ASP A 902 -6.05 23.07 51.34
CA ASP A 902 -6.34 21.99 52.27
C ASP A 902 -7.80 21.96 52.81
N ASN A 903 -8.52 23.06 52.65
CA ASN A 903 -9.95 23.17 52.99
C ASN A 903 -10.88 22.91 51.77
N GLY A 904 -10.34 22.55 50.61
CA GLY A 904 -11.10 22.31 49.41
C GLY A 904 -11.44 23.54 48.54
N GLU A 905 -11.13 24.76 49.03
CA GLU A 905 -11.27 25.96 48.20
C GLU A 905 -10.21 25.96 47.07
N GLU A 906 -10.59 26.42 45.92
CA GLU A 906 -9.70 26.55 44.78
C GLU A 906 -9.78 27.91 44.09
N TRP A 907 -8.72 28.30 43.38
CA TRP A 907 -8.73 29.50 42.57
C TRP A 907 -7.92 29.27 41.27
N LEU A 908 -8.36 29.91 40.19
CA LEU A 908 -7.67 29.92 38.91
C LEU A 908 -6.32 30.64 39.06
N ALA A 909 -5.23 29.94 38.82
CA ALA A 909 -3.88 30.44 39.00
C ALA A 909 -3.18 30.79 37.68
N ALA A 910 -3.51 30.04 36.59
CA ALA A 910 -3.02 30.29 35.23
C ALA A 910 -3.99 29.71 34.20
N TRP A 911 -3.92 30.26 32.99
CA TRP A 911 -4.67 29.73 31.86
C TRP A 911 -4.03 30.16 30.53
N SER A 912 -4.35 29.43 29.44
CA SER A 912 -4.01 29.78 28.07
C SER A 912 -5.13 29.32 27.13
N ASP A 913 -5.42 30.14 26.12
CA ASP A 913 -6.39 29.82 25.06
C ASP A 913 -5.69 29.47 23.76
N TYR A 914 -6.21 28.46 23.08
CA TYR A 914 -5.83 28.03 21.72
C TYR A 914 -7.13 27.93 20.89
N PRO A 915 -7.67 29.07 20.43
CA PRO A 915 -9.04 29.16 19.95
C PRO A 915 -9.29 28.45 18.60
N GLU A 916 -8.26 28.20 17.83
CA GLU A 916 -8.34 27.63 16.49
C GLU A 916 -7.50 26.37 16.36
N ILE A 917 -8.04 25.38 15.66
CA ILE A 917 -7.29 24.20 15.22
C ILE A 917 -6.39 24.64 14.08
N GLN A 918 -5.09 24.40 14.23
CA GLN A 918 -4.06 24.87 13.30
C GLN A 918 -3.67 23.77 12.31
N ASP A 919 -3.46 24.16 11.07
CA ASP A 919 -2.87 23.31 10.04
C ASP A 919 -1.35 23.45 10.09
N ILE A 920 -0.73 22.71 11.01
CA ILE A 920 0.72 22.68 11.22
C ILE A 920 1.20 21.23 11.29
N PRO A 921 2.47 20.96 11.00
CA PRO A 921 3.09 19.65 11.21
C PRO A 921 2.92 19.14 12.65
N ALA A 922 2.99 17.81 12.82
CA ALA A 922 2.96 17.20 14.13
C ALA A 922 4.10 17.75 15.01
N GLU A 923 3.75 18.20 16.21
CA GLU A 923 4.71 18.81 17.17
C GLU A 923 4.32 18.57 18.63
N ILE A 924 5.33 18.61 19.49
CA ILE A 924 5.15 18.57 20.93
C ILE A 924 5.26 19.98 21.51
N MET A 925 4.24 20.39 22.23
CA MET A 925 4.22 21.66 22.95
C MET A 925 4.41 21.46 24.44
N HIS A 926 5.25 22.28 25.05
CA HIS A 926 5.42 22.34 26.50
C HIS A 926 4.72 23.59 27.05
N TRP A 927 3.51 23.42 27.59
CA TRP A 927 2.81 24.50 28.29
C TRP A 927 3.49 24.79 29.62
N LYS A 928 4.08 25.98 29.77
CA LYS A 928 4.86 26.38 30.93
C LYS A 928 4.20 27.51 31.68
N THR A 929 4.11 27.39 33.02
CA THR A 929 3.62 28.44 33.88
C THR A 929 4.35 28.45 35.22
N ARG A 930 4.27 29.55 35.94
CA ARG A 930 4.90 29.71 37.25
C ARG A 930 3.93 30.35 38.25
N TYR A 931 3.69 29.65 39.34
CA TYR A 931 3.06 30.25 40.49
C TYR A 931 4.10 30.80 41.43
N GLN A 932 3.89 32.04 41.97
CA GLN A 932 4.72 32.65 42.95
C GLN A 932 3.85 33.30 44.04
N ALA A 933 4.03 32.90 45.29
CA ALA A 933 3.31 33.49 46.43
C ALA A 933 3.99 34.78 46.89
N ASN A 934 3.23 35.86 46.92
CA ASN A 934 3.71 37.17 47.38
C ASN A 934 3.59 37.36 48.91
N ALA A 935 3.24 36.35 49.68
CA ALA A 935 3.03 36.40 51.10
C ALA A 935 4.15 35.71 51.91
N PRO A 936 4.43 36.15 53.18
CA PRO A 936 5.30 35.40 54.06
C PRO A 936 4.83 33.97 54.30
N ASN A 937 5.76 33.04 54.59
CA ASN A 937 5.45 31.61 54.66
C ASN A 937 4.23 31.27 55.53
N TRP A 938 4.12 31.91 56.74
CA TRP A 938 3.02 31.66 57.67
C TRP A 938 1.65 32.18 57.22
N LYS A 939 1.58 33.07 56.25
CA LYS A 939 0.36 33.56 55.61
C LYS A 939 0.01 32.86 54.30
N ARG A 940 0.89 32.02 53.72
CA ARG A 940 0.61 31.32 52.51
C ARG A 940 -0.42 30.22 52.73
N PRO A 941 -1.37 30.02 51.79
CA PRO A 941 -2.29 28.87 51.90
C PRO A 941 -1.49 27.56 51.83
N LYS A 942 -2.00 26.53 52.51
CA LYS A 942 -1.53 25.17 52.27
C LYS A 942 -2.19 24.66 50.99
N ILE A 943 -1.39 24.22 50.07
CA ILE A 943 -1.83 23.67 48.80
C ILE A 943 -1.92 22.16 48.92
N ALA A 944 -3.12 21.61 48.73
CA ALA A 944 -3.41 20.18 48.71
C ALA A 944 -3.31 19.58 47.32
N GLY A 945 -3.35 20.41 46.27
CA GLY A 945 -3.19 19.93 44.88
C GLY A 945 -3.17 21.04 43.85
N VAL A 946 -2.79 20.67 42.65
CA VAL A 946 -2.89 21.47 41.44
C VAL A 946 -3.85 20.76 40.51
N ARG A 947 -4.95 21.39 40.14
CA ARG A 947 -5.97 20.85 39.26
C ARG A 947 -5.84 21.51 37.89
N PHE A 948 -5.71 20.69 36.87
CA PHE A 948 -5.67 21.12 35.49
C PHE A 948 -7.00 20.80 34.82
N VAL A 949 -7.46 21.67 33.95
CA VAL A 949 -8.62 21.44 33.09
C VAL A 949 -8.22 21.71 31.65
N PHE A 950 -8.34 20.71 30.81
CA PHE A 950 -8.06 20.78 29.39
C PHE A 950 -9.38 20.72 28.63
N LYS A 951 -9.75 21.82 27.98
CA LYS A 951 -11.00 21.93 27.22
C LYS A 951 -10.79 21.40 25.81
N ASN A 952 -11.54 20.40 25.42
CA ASN A 952 -11.48 19.81 24.08
C ASN A 952 -11.79 20.85 22.99
N ALA A 953 -11.12 20.78 21.84
CA ALA A 953 -11.32 21.71 20.73
C ALA A 953 -12.67 21.50 20.03
N GLY A 954 -13.29 20.35 20.19
CA GLY A 954 -14.60 20.00 19.63
C GLY A 954 -14.49 19.18 18.34
N GLN A 955 -15.07 19.66 17.28
CA GLN A 955 -15.05 18.97 15.99
C GLN A 955 -13.98 19.54 15.07
N LEU A 956 -13.45 18.69 14.23
CA LEU A 956 -12.51 19.05 13.17
C LEU A 956 -13.18 20.02 12.19
N PRO A 957 -12.46 21.05 11.71
CA PRO A 957 -13.00 22.07 10.82
C PRO A 957 -13.29 21.53 9.43
N SER A 958 -14.08 22.29 8.66
CA SER A 958 -14.54 21.89 7.32
C SER A 958 -13.41 21.72 6.28
N TRP A 959 -12.23 22.27 6.53
CA TRP A 959 -11.06 22.10 5.66
C TRP A 959 -10.27 20.82 5.94
N HIS A 960 -10.58 20.14 7.05
CA HIS A 960 -9.85 18.91 7.44
C HIS A 960 -10.45 17.67 6.75
N LEU A 961 -9.62 16.69 6.39
CA LEU A 961 -10.08 15.42 5.76
C LEU A 961 -11.11 14.66 6.60
N GLY A 962 -11.02 14.73 7.93
CA GLY A 962 -11.98 14.17 8.88
C GLY A 962 -13.00 15.19 9.39
N ALA A 963 -13.41 16.19 8.59
CA ALA A 963 -14.31 17.28 9.01
C ALA A 963 -15.55 16.78 9.73
N GLY A 964 -15.86 17.41 10.90
CA GLY A 964 -16.98 17.02 11.75
C GLY A 964 -16.68 15.88 12.74
N GLY A 965 -15.53 15.21 12.61
CA GLY A 965 -15.06 14.22 13.57
C GLY A 965 -14.63 14.86 14.90
N GLU A 966 -14.72 14.12 16.00
CA GLU A 966 -14.34 14.59 17.34
C GLU A 966 -12.83 14.58 17.52
N THR A 967 -12.25 15.68 18.04
CA THR A 967 -10.81 15.79 18.27
C THR A 967 -10.34 15.04 19.50
N PHE A 968 -9.10 14.58 19.47
CA PHE A 968 -8.38 14.05 20.64
C PHE A 968 -7.61 15.16 21.36
N ILE A 969 -7.53 15.03 22.71
CA ILE A 969 -6.50 15.66 23.55
C ILE A 969 -5.48 14.59 23.90
N PHE A 970 -4.21 14.81 23.58
CA PHE A 970 -3.09 13.96 24.02
C PHE A 970 -2.25 14.71 25.04
N LEU A 971 -2.13 14.10 26.23
CA LEU A 971 -1.39 14.61 27.39
C LEU A 971 -0.31 13.61 27.80
N ASP A 972 0.78 14.14 28.28
CA ASP A 972 1.86 13.32 28.83
C ASP A 972 2.40 14.01 30.10
N GLU A 973 3.68 14.10 30.31
CA GLU A 973 4.35 14.51 31.54
C GLU A 973 3.90 15.87 32.10
N ILE A 974 3.43 15.86 33.34
CA ILE A 974 3.16 17.06 34.17
C ILE A 974 4.30 17.23 35.14
N THR A 975 5.24 18.06 34.82
CA THR A 975 6.38 18.35 35.70
C THR A 975 6.03 19.46 36.69
N ILE A 976 6.23 19.21 38.01
CA ILE A 976 6.04 20.18 39.09
C ILE A 976 7.37 20.34 39.83
N GLN A 977 7.96 21.52 39.78
CA GLN A 977 9.24 21.87 40.42
C GLN A 977 9.03 23.00 41.43
N GLU A 978 9.33 22.72 42.72
CA GLU A 978 9.21 23.67 43.83
C GLU A 978 10.39 24.67 43.93
#